data_541d2cfcb8b89b2930de4deabf921ce0
#
_entry.id   541d2cfcb8b89b2930de4deabf921ce0
#
_cell.length_a   1.000
_cell.length_b   1.000
_cell.length_c   1.000
_cell.angle_alpha   90.00
_cell.angle_beta   90.00
_cell.angle_gamma   90.00
#
_symmetry.space_group_name_H-M   'P 1'
#
loop_
_entity.id
_entity.type
_entity.pdbx_description
1 polymer ?
#
loop_
_entity_poly.entity_id
_entity_poly.type
_entity_poly.pdbx_seq_one_letter_code
_entity_poly.pdbx_strand_id
1 'polypeptide(L)'
;MRVLTPLKRLAFGLAVLLALAASVSSGERWRIIGPGGGGAMFHPTVSPHDPRVALVACDMTGSYITTDGGGSWRTFNLGLSADFFVFDPVEPAVMYAAAGALFRSADGGATWARVFPAAVDRITMGEDHAAPTLHVTGGPSGAVGAMAIDPADARALYLAVGSRLWTSRDAGATWQNAAGLPAPARRMWIDPRSARDDRTLYVAGRDAMHRREAGQWRTGASPGVFTDISGTPPRFYATSGGRIFISADGGMTWSPSSLPGFGGRAGAIAASPQRPDVAYVSYSDLRAPLRATRGVARTVDGGRRWTSVWRNVRDAWLTELFNTEWVGNPIGLGVAPGASEIVYATDYGRALRTLDGGASWQAIYSDRTADGGWTTNGLDVTTSYGVHFDPFDARRMFIGYTDVGLFASDTGGTSWYSATRRGVPGSWVNTTYWMEFDPNVRGRMWAVMSGVHDLPRPKMWQRRSPETYDGGVVRSDDGGRTWRVQNTGMPETAATHVLRDPDGALYVTGFGRGVFKSVDAGEHWTLKSSGIEGDHPLAWRLARDRKGTLYLVVARRSDDGSFGNAGDGALYRSTDGAERWVRMRLPEGVNGPNGLAIDPEDPARLYLAAWGRSTPQGAEDGGVYLSTDAGATWRRVLAQDQHVYDVTIDPQDRRVLYAAGFEASAWRSSDRGRTWRRIPGFDFKWAHRVIVDPRDRSRIFITTFGGSVWHGRAD
;
A
#
# COMPACT_ATOMS: atom_id res chain seq x y z
N MET A 1 -4.27 -48.40 51.55
CA MET A 1 -4.53 -46.96 51.48
C MET A 1 -3.21 -46.21 51.72
N ARG A 2 -2.53 -45.78 50.69
CA ARG A 2 -1.32 -44.94 50.82
C ARG A 2 -1.71 -43.54 50.27
N VAL A 3 -1.66 -42.59 51.15
CA VAL A 3 -1.90 -41.16 50.90
C VAL A 3 -0.74 -40.62 50.06
N LEU A 4 -1.01 -40.14 48.86
CA LEU A 4 -0.04 -39.44 48.01
C LEU A 4 0.10 -38.00 48.49
N THR A 5 1.32 -37.64 48.81
CA THR A 5 1.76 -36.37 49.37
C THR A 5 1.48 -35.17 48.45
N PRO A 6 1.24 -33.96 48.99
CA PRO A 6 0.85 -32.75 48.25
C PRO A 6 1.92 -32.20 47.30
N LEU A 7 3.15 -32.70 47.31
CA LEU A 7 4.23 -32.19 46.45
C LEU A 7 4.04 -32.49 44.94
N LYS A 8 3.32 -33.56 44.58
CA LYS A 8 3.06 -33.84 43.12
C LYS A 8 1.99 -32.96 42.48
N ARG A 9 1.13 -32.34 43.27
CA ARG A 9 0.12 -31.40 42.75
C ARG A 9 0.70 -29.99 42.50
N LEU A 10 1.72 -29.57 43.25
CA LEU A 10 2.42 -28.31 43.01
C LEU A 10 3.30 -28.37 41.76
N ALA A 11 3.95 -29.51 41.49
CA ALA A 11 4.81 -29.69 40.31
C ALA A 11 4.00 -29.69 39.01
N PHE A 12 2.77 -30.22 39.03
CA PHE A 12 1.89 -30.21 37.84
C PHE A 12 1.28 -28.85 37.59
N GLY A 13 0.93 -28.08 38.63
CA GLY A 13 0.46 -26.68 38.51
C GLY A 13 1.55 -25.73 38.04
N LEU A 14 2.82 -25.95 38.48
CA LEU A 14 3.93 -25.11 38.04
C LEU A 14 4.36 -25.42 36.60
N ALA A 15 4.26 -26.67 36.14
CA ALA A 15 4.56 -27.06 34.76
C ALA A 15 3.51 -26.53 33.77
N VAL A 16 2.22 -26.46 34.17
CA VAL A 16 1.15 -25.88 33.37
C VAL A 16 1.23 -24.33 33.33
N LEU A 17 1.63 -23.69 34.43
CA LEU A 17 1.89 -22.26 34.48
C LEU A 17 3.17 -21.86 33.71
N LEU A 18 4.22 -22.68 33.71
CA LEU A 18 5.41 -22.47 32.89
C LEU A 18 5.16 -22.76 31.41
N ALA A 19 4.30 -23.71 31.07
CA ALA A 19 3.89 -23.96 29.67
C ALA A 19 2.98 -22.85 29.11
N LEU A 20 2.14 -22.22 29.95
CA LEU A 20 1.35 -21.04 29.59
C LEU A 20 2.20 -19.76 29.55
N ALA A 21 3.28 -19.65 30.32
CA ALA A 21 4.22 -18.54 30.27
C ALA A 21 5.21 -18.66 29.10
N ALA A 22 5.43 -19.85 28.54
CA ALA A 22 6.28 -20.07 27.37
C ALA A 22 5.55 -19.87 26.03
N SER A 23 4.23 -19.67 26.03
CA SER A 23 3.44 -19.35 24.85
C SER A 23 3.11 -17.85 24.71
N VAL A 24 3.62 -17.00 25.57
CA VAL A 24 3.51 -15.55 25.48
C VAL A 24 4.90 -14.96 25.34
N SER A 25 5.35 -14.85 24.13
CA SER A 25 6.09 -13.78 23.47
C SER A 25 7.12 -14.29 22.47
N SER A 26 6.69 -14.74 21.32
CA SER A 26 7.29 -14.17 20.13
C SER A 26 6.61 -12.81 19.94
N GLY A 27 6.95 -11.81 20.73
CA GLY A 27 6.49 -10.44 20.53
C GLY A 27 6.73 -10.10 19.08
N GLU A 28 5.70 -9.64 18.37
CA GLU A 28 5.83 -9.27 16.95
C GLU A 28 7.07 -8.41 16.80
N ARG A 29 8.03 -8.90 16.03
CA ARG A 29 9.29 -8.19 15.77
C ARG A 29 9.01 -6.81 15.19
N TRP A 30 7.93 -6.69 14.43
CA TRP A 30 7.44 -5.51 13.77
C TRP A 30 5.97 -5.28 14.07
N ARG A 31 5.58 -4.02 14.24
CA ARG A 31 4.19 -3.59 14.29
C ARG A 31 3.98 -2.42 13.32
N ILE A 32 2.82 -2.35 12.72
CA ILE A 32 2.37 -1.17 11.98
C ILE A 32 1.84 -0.16 13.01
N ILE A 33 2.11 1.13 12.81
CA ILE A 33 1.59 2.23 13.61
C ILE A 33 0.94 3.27 12.71
N GLY A 34 -0.09 3.92 13.21
CA GLY A 34 -0.85 4.93 12.48
C GLY A 34 -2.33 4.84 12.78
N PRO A 35 -3.17 5.57 12.04
CA PRO A 35 -4.62 5.58 12.23
C PRO A 35 -5.36 4.41 11.57
N GLY A 36 -4.71 3.67 10.65
CA GLY A 36 -5.31 2.58 9.87
C GLY A 36 -6.04 3.03 8.59
N GLY A 37 -6.13 2.14 7.60
CA GLY A 37 -6.82 2.41 6.33
C GLY A 37 -6.10 3.42 5.42
N GLY A 38 -6.85 4.23 4.70
CA GLY A 38 -6.34 5.40 3.97
C GLY A 38 -5.89 5.15 2.54
N GLY A 39 -6.19 4.00 1.94
CA GLY A 39 -5.95 3.70 0.53
C GLY A 39 -6.95 2.69 -0.02
N ALA A 40 -6.98 2.51 -1.34
CA ALA A 40 -7.96 1.65 -2.00
C ALA A 40 -7.75 0.17 -1.69
N MET A 41 -8.84 -0.50 -1.34
CA MET A 41 -8.84 -1.92 -0.99
C MET A 41 -9.81 -2.70 -1.87
N PHE A 42 -9.37 -3.89 -2.32
CA PHE A 42 -10.04 -4.68 -3.34
C PHE A 42 -10.20 -6.14 -2.91
N HIS A 43 -11.09 -6.85 -3.58
CA HIS A 43 -11.21 -8.31 -3.57
C HIS A 43 -11.36 -8.93 -2.17
N PRO A 44 -12.24 -8.37 -1.29
CA PRO A 44 -12.49 -9.00 -0.01
C PRO A 44 -12.99 -10.43 -0.23
N THR A 45 -12.21 -11.41 0.23
CA THR A 45 -12.47 -12.84 0.01
C THR A 45 -12.52 -13.53 1.36
N VAL A 46 -13.63 -14.19 1.66
CA VAL A 46 -13.89 -14.80 2.97
C VAL A 46 -13.69 -16.31 2.88
N SER A 47 -13.05 -16.88 3.90
CA SER A 47 -12.81 -18.32 3.99
C SER A 47 -14.13 -19.12 4.05
N PRO A 48 -14.24 -20.26 3.34
CA PRO A 48 -15.38 -21.16 3.48
C PRO A 48 -15.40 -21.93 4.80
N HIS A 49 -14.30 -21.96 5.54
CA HIS A 49 -14.14 -22.71 6.78
C HIS A 49 -14.44 -21.89 8.03
N ASP A 50 -14.05 -20.62 8.03
CA ASP A 50 -14.27 -19.69 9.15
C ASP A 50 -14.53 -18.28 8.60
N PRO A 51 -15.74 -17.70 8.84
CA PRO A 51 -16.07 -16.37 8.36
C PRO A 51 -15.27 -15.23 9.01
N ARG A 52 -14.46 -15.53 10.03
CA ARG A 52 -13.51 -14.58 10.62
C ARG A 52 -12.20 -14.50 9.84
N VAL A 53 -11.91 -15.48 8.99
CA VAL A 53 -10.72 -15.48 8.12
C VAL A 53 -11.08 -14.83 6.80
N ALA A 54 -10.41 -13.72 6.47
CA ALA A 54 -10.62 -13.01 5.23
C ALA A 54 -9.32 -12.41 4.68
N LEU A 55 -9.27 -12.26 3.36
CA LEU A 55 -8.18 -11.66 2.61
C LEU A 55 -8.67 -10.38 1.91
N VAL A 56 -7.80 -9.37 1.83
CA VAL A 56 -8.04 -8.11 1.12
C VAL A 56 -6.78 -7.72 0.38
N ALA A 57 -6.88 -7.29 -0.87
CA ALA A 57 -5.80 -6.66 -1.63
C ALA A 57 -5.88 -5.14 -1.51
N CYS A 58 -4.78 -4.45 -1.76
CA CYS A 58 -4.78 -3.00 -1.93
C CYS A 58 -4.21 -2.60 -3.31
N ASP A 59 -4.37 -1.34 -3.68
CA ASP A 59 -3.86 -0.76 -4.93
C ASP A 59 -2.33 -0.65 -4.99
N MET A 60 -1.70 -0.87 -3.85
CA MET A 60 -0.25 -0.98 -3.70
C MET A 60 0.16 -2.48 -3.74
N THR A 61 1.31 -2.87 -3.28
CA THR A 61 1.74 -4.28 -3.30
C THR A 61 1.31 -5.08 -2.08
N GLY A 62 0.72 -4.44 -1.07
CA GLY A 62 0.25 -5.10 0.13
C GLY A 62 -0.99 -5.96 -0.12
N SER A 63 -1.03 -7.08 0.55
CA SER A 63 -2.23 -7.88 0.75
C SER A 63 -2.36 -8.16 2.23
N TYR A 64 -3.57 -8.30 2.72
CA TYR A 64 -3.85 -8.39 4.15
C TYR A 64 -4.70 -9.62 4.45
N ILE A 65 -4.42 -10.26 5.59
CA ILE A 65 -5.21 -11.36 6.12
C ILE A 65 -5.61 -11.07 7.55
N THR A 66 -6.87 -11.32 7.87
CA THR A 66 -7.40 -11.39 9.23
C THR A 66 -7.79 -12.82 9.56
N THR A 67 -7.64 -13.21 10.83
CA THR A 67 -8.10 -14.50 11.35
C THR A 67 -9.09 -14.35 12.52
N ASP A 68 -9.42 -13.11 12.86
CA ASP A 68 -10.31 -12.74 13.97
C ASP A 68 -11.49 -11.85 13.53
N GLY A 69 -11.72 -11.79 12.22
CA GLY A 69 -12.82 -11.02 11.65
C GLY A 69 -12.55 -9.54 11.52
N GLY A 70 -11.30 -9.15 11.43
CA GLY A 70 -10.86 -7.75 11.25
C GLY A 70 -10.54 -7.04 12.56
N GLY A 71 -10.49 -7.76 13.69
CA GLY A 71 -9.95 -7.22 14.94
C GLY A 71 -8.46 -6.96 14.84
N SER A 72 -7.75 -7.78 14.05
CA SER A 72 -6.36 -7.58 13.68
C SER A 72 -6.11 -8.02 12.23
N TRP A 73 -5.11 -7.39 11.60
CA TRP A 73 -4.69 -7.71 10.26
C TRP A 73 -3.18 -7.89 10.18
N ARG A 74 -2.76 -8.88 9.41
CA ARG A 74 -1.36 -9.10 9.05
C ARG A 74 -1.19 -8.85 7.56
N THR A 75 -0.23 -8.01 7.20
CA THR A 75 0.14 -7.80 5.80
C THR A 75 1.08 -8.89 5.31
N PHE A 76 1.00 -9.18 4.02
CA PHE A 76 1.98 -9.94 3.25
C PHE A 76 2.17 -9.30 1.88
N ASN A 77 3.29 -9.57 1.22
CA ASN A 77 3.63 -8.89 -0.02
C ASN A 77 4.06 -9.90 -1.09
N LEU A 78 3.36 -9.88 -2.23
CA LEU A 78 3.62 -10.76 -3.38
C LEU A 78 4.37 -10.03 -4.51
N GLY A 79 4.78 -8.78 -4.28
CA GLY A 79 5.52 -7.96 -5.25
C GLY A 79 4.63 -7.13 -6.18
N LEU A 80 3.36 -7.51 -6.33
CA LEU A 80 2.32 -6.79 -7.08
C LEU A 80 1.02 -6.83 -6.29
N SER A 81 0.06 -5.95 -6.64
CA SER A 81 -1.30 -6.03 -6.14
C SER A 81 -1.96 -7.35 -6.54
N ALA A 82 -2.69 -7.96 -5.62
CA ALA A 82 -3.38 -9.21 -5.94
C ALA A 82 -4.67 -8.94 -6.73
N ASP A 83 -4.84 -9.69 -7.83
CA ASP A 83 -6.01 -9.62 -8.71
C ASP A 83 -7.19 -10.43 -8.15
N PHE A 84 -6.90 -11.50 -7.41
CA PHE A 84 -7.90 -12.33 -6.72
C PHE A 84 -7.25 -13.26 -5.69
N PHE A 85 -8.10 -13.78 -4.79
CA PHE A 85 -7.77 -14.83 -3.84
C PHE A 85 -8.71 -16.02 -3.99
N VAL A 86 -8.22 -17.23 -3.69
CA VAL A 86 -9.02 -18.45 -3.65
C VAL A 86 -8.63 -19.27 -2.43
N PHE A 87 -9.58 -19.59 -1.56
CA PHE A 87 -9.39 -20.55 -0.48
C PHE A 87 -9.60 -21.97 -0.98
N ASP A 88 -8.81 -22.90 -0.47
CA ASP A 88 -9.03 -24.32 -0.68
C ASP A 88 -10.34 -24.73 0.00
N PRO A 89 -11.25 -25.47 -0.70
CA PRO A 89 -12.55 -25.85 -0.13
C PRO A 89 -12.46 -26.96 0.93
N VAL A 90 -11.31 -27.67 1.05
CA VAL A 90 -11.09 -28.81 1.95
C VAL A 90 -10.10 -28.50 3.04
N GLU A 91 -8.98 -27.87 2.69
CA GLU A 91 -7.85 -27.59 3.61
C GLU A 91 -7.86 -26.13 4.08
N PRO A 92 -8.23 -25.84 5.33
CA PRO A 92 -8.37 -24.46 5.83
C PRO A 92 -7.11 -23.62 5.77
N ALA A 93 -5.93 -24.26 5.86
CA ALA A 93 -4.63 -23.58 5.83
C ALA A 93 -4.15 -23.28 4.40
N VAL A 94 -4.80 -23.85 3.36
CA VAL A 94 -4.37 -23.70 1.97
C VAL A 94 -5.15 -22.59 1.29
N MET A 95 -4.43 -21.70 0.63
CA MET A 95 -5.02 -20.62 -0.16
C MET A 95 -4.11 -20.22 -1.32
N TYR A 96 -4.69 -19.57 -2.30
CA TYR A 96 -4.02 -19.09 -3.51
C TYR A 96 -4.26 -17.61 -3.71
N ALA A 97 -3.29 -16.92 -4.29
CA ALA A 97 -3.37 -15.51 -4.67
C ALA A 97 -2.74 -15.30 -6.05
N ALA A 98 -3.40 -14.53 -6.91
CA ALA A 98 -2.83 -14.11 -8.18
C ALA A 98 -2.31 -12.67 -8.06
N ALA A 99 -1.02 -12.47 -8.35
CA ALA A 99 -0.36 -11.17 -8.35
C ALA A 99 0.74 -11.19 -9.43
N GLY A 100 0.35 -11.03 -10.70
CA GLY A 100 1.24 -11.22 -11.86
C GLY A 100 1.71 -12.67 -12.06
N ALA A 101 1.53 -13.53 -11.07
CA ALA A 101 1.79 -14.96 -11.02
C ALA A 101 0.78 -15.60 -10.07
N LEU A 102 0.71 -16.94 -10.03
CA LEU A 102 -0.07 -17.64 -9.00
C LEU A 102 0.83 -18.05 -7.85
N PHE A 103 0.44 -17.67 -6.65
CA PHE A 103 1.10 -18.04 -5.40
C PHE A 103 0.19 -18.95 -4.58
N ARG A 104 0.80 -19.84 -3.79
CA ARG A 104 0.14 -20.75 -2.85
C ARG A 104 0.71 -20.57 -1.46
N SER A 105 -0.16 -20.51 -0.48
CA SER A 105 0.16 -20.71 0.93
C SER A 105 -0.38 -22.07 1.40
N ALA A 106 0.33 -22.72 2.31
CA ALA A 106 -0.09 -23.96 2.95
C ALA A 106 -0.08 -23.86 4.50
N ASP A 107 0.09 -22.66 5.02
CA ASP A 107 0.28 -22.37 6.45
C ASP A 107 -0.59 -21.22 6.96
N GLY A 108 -1.79 -21.07 6.37
CA GLY A 108 -2.73 -20.00 6.75
C GLY A 108 -2.27 -18.61 6.32
N GLY A 109 -1.56 -18.52 5.20
CA GLY A 109 -1.06 -17.25 4.64
C GLY A 109 0.20 -16.72 5.33
N ALA A 110 0.86 -17.50 6.19
CA ALA A 110 2.11 -17.08 6.84
C ALA A 110 3.26 -16.98 5.83
N THR A 111 3.35 -17.96 4.92
CA THR A 111 4.31 -17.94 3.81
C THR A 111 3.64 -18.21 2.48
N TRP A 112 4.24 -17.72 1.40
CA TRP A 112 3.73 -17.85 0.05
C TRP A 112 4.81 -18.31 -0.91
N ALA A 113 4.50 -19.30 -1.73
CA ALA A 113 5.38 -19.81 -2.77
C ALA A 113 4.71 -19.65 -4.14
N ARG A 114 5.48 -19.18 -5.14
CA ARG A 114 5.00 -19.14 -6.51
C ARG A 114 4.85 -20.57 -7.04
N VAL A 115 3.66 -20.88 -7.59
CA VAL A 115 3.33 -22.18 -8.19
C VAL A 115 3.06 -22.09 -9.68
N PHE A 116 2.84 -20.89 -10.23
CA PHE A 116 2.70 -20.68 -11.66
C PHE A 116 3.14 -19.27 -12.08
N PRO A 117 3.96 -19.10 -13.14
CA PRO A 117 4.71 -20.17 -13.79
C PRO A 117 5.72 -20.81 -12.83
N ALA A 118 5.94 -22.11 -12.94
CA ALA A 118 6.83 -22.86 -12.03
C ALA A 118 8.30 -22.42 -12.18
N ALA A 119 8.76 -22.23 -13.43
CA ALA A 119 10.07 -21.70 -13.75
C ALA A 119 9.96 -20.27 -14.30
N VAL A 120 10.95 -19.45 -13.97
CA VAL A 120 11.13 -18.09 -14.49
C VAL A 120 12.60 -17.91 -14.82
N ASP A 121 12.89 -17.54 -16.07
CA ASP A 121 14.27 -17.40 -16.55
C ASP A 121 14.92 -16.14 -15.99
N ARG A 122 14.14 -15.06 -15.90
CA ARG A 122 14.60 -13.76 -15.44
C ARG A 122 13.45 -12.94 -14.86
N ILE A 123 13.76 -12.10 -13.87
CA ILE A 123 12.88 -11.06 -13.35
C ILE A 123 13.53 -9.72 -13.61
N THR A 124 12.80 -8.79 -14.22
CA THR A 124 13.22 -7.40 -14.38
C THR A 124 12.32 -6.49 -13.56
N MET A 125 12.90 -5.38 -13.06
CA MET A 125 12.15 -4.36 -12.32
C MET A 125 11.90 -3.17 -13.22
N GLY A 126 10.66 -2.69 -13.24
CA GLY A 126 10.27 -1.50 -13.97
C GLY A 126 10.78 -0.23 -13.31
N GLU A 127 10.83 0.87 -14.06
CA GLU A 127 11.35 2.17 -13.61
C GLU A 127 10.49 2.79 -12.50
N ASP A 128 9.19 2.84 -12.72
CA ASP A 128 8.26 3.35 -11.73
C ASP A 128 7.85 2.22 -10.78
N HIS A 129 7.89 2.45 -9.47
CA HIS A 129 7.50 1.50 -8.43
C HIS A 129 8.28 0.17 -8.39
N ALA A 130 9.33 -0.01 -9.20
CA ALA A 130 10.10 -1.25 -9.28
C ALA A 130 9.20 -2.50 -9.41
N ALA A 131 8.16 -2.42 -10.27
CA ALA A 131 7.23 -3.52 -10.50
C ALA A 131 7.94 -4.69 -11.20
N PRO A 132 7.84 -5.94 -10.69
CA PRO A 132 8.50 -7.08 -11.29
C PRO A 132 7.81 -7.53 -12.58
N THR A 133 8.60 -7.81 -13.61
CA THR A 133 8.16 -8.49 -14.83
C THR A 133 8.84 -9.86 -14.90
N LEU A 134 8.05 -10.91 -15.02
CA LEU A 134 8.52 -12.29 -15.12
C LEU A 134 8.75 -12.65 -16.59
N HIS A 135 9.94 -13.11 -16.92
CA HIS A 135 10.30 -13.60 -18.27
C HIS A 135 10.38 -15.12 -18.25
N VAL A 136 9.62 -15.77 -19.14
CA VAL A 136 9.52 -17.24 -19.25
C VAL A 136 9.63 -17.63 -20.71
N THR A 137 10.73 -18.25 -21.09
CA THR A 137 10.98 -18.71 -22.48
C THR A 137 10.03 -19.85 -22.84
N GLY A 138 9.27 -19.69 -23.91
CA GLY A 138 8.28 -20.69 -24.34
C GLY A 138 7.13 -20.93 -23.33
N GLY A 139 7.04 -20.10 -22.31
CA GLY A 139 6.06 -20.21 -21.25
C GLY A 139 4.68 -19.65 -21.62
N PRO A 140 3.74 -19.70 -20.66
CA PRO A 140 2.40 -19.17 -20.84
C PRO A 140 2.43 -17.67 -21.09
N SER A 141 1.72 -17.22 -22.11
CA SER A 141 1.55 -15.80 -22.42
C SER A 141 0.22 -15.29 -21.88
N GLY A 142 0.25 -14.12 -21.23
CA GLY A 142 -0.93 -13.44 -20.70
C GLY A 142 -1.02 -13.45 -19.18
N ALA A 143 -1.95 -12.66 -18.66
CA ALA A 143 -2.19 -12.54 -17.23
C ALA A 143 -2.91 -13.78 -16.66
N VAL A 144 -2.63 -14.10 -15.41
CA VAL A 144 -3.41 -15.06 -14.60
C VAL A 144 -4.74 -14.39 -14.26
N GLY A 145 -5.81 -14.78 -14.95
CA GLY A 145 -7.09 -14.07 -14.89
C GLY A 145 -8.13 -14.67 -13.96
N ALA A 146 -8.14 -16.01 -13.80
CA ALA A 146 -9.09 -16.69 -12.92
C ALA A 146 -8.59 -18.08 -12.52
N MET A 147 -9.07 -18.56 -11.39
CA MET A 147 -8.78 -19.90 -10.88
C MET A 147 -10.03 -20.52 -10.24
N ALA A 148 -10.16 -21.84 -10.38
CA ALA A 148 -11.13 -22.64 -9.63
C ALA A 148 -10.45 -23.92 -9.10
N ILE A 149 -10.89 -24.36 -7.92
CA ILE A 149 -10.47 -25.61 -7.29
C ILE A 149 -11.64 -26.59 -7.36
N ASP A 150 -11.39 -27.84 -7.70
CA ASP A 150 -12.43 -28.86 -7.68
C ASP A 150 -12.92 -29.07 -6.23
N PRO A 151 -14.19 -28.86 -5.93
CA PRO A 151 -14.70 -28.96 -4.56
C PRO A 151 -14.65 -30.40 -3.99
N ALA A 152 -14.42 -31.42 -4.84
CA ALA A 152 -14.33 -32.81 -4.45
C ALA A 152 -12.88 -33.35 -4.48
N ASP A 153 -11.92 -32.59 -5.02
CA ASP A 153 -10.50 -32.92 -5.05
C ASP A 153 -9.66 -31.64 -5.06
N ALA A 154 -9.23 -31.19 -3.90
CA ALA A 154 -8.44 -29.97 -3.72
C ALA A 154 -7.10 -29.97 -4.49
N ARG A 155 -6.62 -31.11 -4.98
CA ARG A 155 -5.43 -31.19 -5.84
C ARG A 155 -5.72 -30.85 -7.29
N ALA A 156 -6.99 -30.91 -7.70
CA ALA A 156 -7.41 -30.60 -9.07
C ALA A 156 -7.73 -29.11 -9.22
N LEU A 157 -6.84 -28.41 -9.91
CA LEU A 157 -6.91 -26.98 -10.13
C LEU A 157 -7.14 -26.65 -11.60
N TYR A 158 -7.90 -25.60 -11.85
CA TYR A 158 -8.14 -25.03 -13.17
C TYR A 158 -7.72 -23.56 -13.15
N LEU A 159 -6.82 -23.16 -14.05
CA LEU A 159 -6.23 -21.85 -14.12
C LEU A 159 -6.39 -21.25 -15.52
N ALA A 160 -6.94 -20.06 -15.59
CA ALA A 160 -7.02 -19.29 -16.83
C ALA A 160 -5.82 -18.34 -16.94
N VAL A 161 -5.04 -18.46 -18.01
CA VAL A 161 -3.91 -17.59 -18.32
C VAL A 161 -4.05 -17.09 -19.75
N GLY A 162 -4.29 -15.80 -19.93
CA GLY A 162 -4.71 -15.26 -21.22
C GLY A 162 -5.94 -15.99 -21.74
N SER A 163 -5.87 -16.51 -22.97
CA SER A 163 -6.94 -17.30 -23.59
C SER A 163 -6.70 -18.82 -23.51
N ARG A 164 -6.00 -19.31 -22.47
CA ARG A 164 -5.71 -20.73 -22.29
C ARG A 164 -6.12 -21.22 -20.92
N LEU A 165 -6.63 -22.46 -20.89
CA LEU A 165 -6.94 -23.19 -19.67
C LEU A 165 -5.77 -24.11 -19.33
N TRP A 166 -5.24 -23.95 -18.15
CA TRP A 166 -4.24 -24.82 -17.53
C TRP A 166 -4.88 -25.64 -16.42
N THR A 167 -4.42 -26.86 -16.25
CA THR A 167 -4.88 -27.76 -15.18
C THR A 167 -3.71 -28.32 -14.41
N SER A 168 -3.93 -28.54 -13.11
CA SER A 168 -3.06 -29.27 -12.22
C SER A 168 -3.84 -30.41 -11.57
N ARG A 169 -3.14 -31.51 -11.22
CA ARG A 169 -3.68 -32.64 -10.46
C ARG A 169 -2.91 -32.90 -9.16
N ASP A 170 -2.03 -31.98 -8.80
CA ASP A 170 -1.10 -32.08 -7.66
C ASP A 170 -1.02 -30.77 -6.86
N ALA A 171 -2.15 -30.05 -6.74
CA ALA A 171 -2.26 -28.78 -6.01
C ALA A 171 -1.31 -27.68 -6.51
N GLY A 172 -1.03 -27.66 -7.81
CA GLY A 172 -0.22 -26.64 -8.46
C GLY A 172 1.28 -26.94 -8.53
N ALA A 173 1.72 -28.14 -8.16
CA ALA A 173 3.12 -28.52 -8.30
C ALA A 173 3.52 -28.66 -9.77
N THR A 174 2.61 -29.21 -10.60
CA THR A 174 2.77 -29.27 -12.05
C THR A 174 1.52 -28.79 -12.79
N TRP A 175 1.73 -28.29 -14.00
CA TRP A 175 0.66 -27.70 -14.81
C TRP A 175 0.70 -28.19 -16.25
N GLN A 176 -0.48 -28.45 -16.82
CA GLN A 176 -0.66 -28.84 -18.20
C GLN A 176 -1.61 -27.88 -18.92
N ASN A 177 -1.27 -27.49 -20.14
CA ASN A 177 -2.16 -26.75 -21.01
C ASN A 177 -3.25 -27.69 -21.53
N ALA A 178 -4.48 -27.49 -21.07
CA ALA A 178 -5.59 -28.41 -21.34
C ALA A 178 -6.41 -28.01 -22.57
N ALA A 179 -6.69 -26.71 -22.78
CA ALA A 179 -7.55 -26.25 -23.88
C ALA A 179 -7.41 -24.73 -24.11
N GLY A 180 -7.95 -24.25 -25.24
CA GLY A 180 -8.25 -22.84 -25.45
C GLY A 180 -9.51 -22.41 -24.70
N LEU A 181 -9.52 -21.15 -24.23
CA LEU A 181 -10.70 -20.49 -23.73
C LEU A 181 -11.34 -19.64 -24.82
N PRO A 182 -12.68 -19.51 -24.87
CA PRO A 182 -13.36 -18.64 -25.84
C PRO A 182 -12.99 -17.16 -25.71
N ALA A 183 -12.62 -16.73 -24.49
CA ALA A 183 -12.14 -15.38 -24.16
C ALA A 183 -11.23 -15.43 -22.93
N PRO A 184 -10.39 -14.39 -22.68
CA PRO A 184 -9.69 -14.24 -21.41
C PRO A 184 -10.67 -14.21 -20.23
N ALA A 185 -10.40 -15.03 -19.21
CA ALA A 185 -11.29 -15.22 -18.08
C ALA A 185 -11.04 -14.14 -17.00
N ARG A 186 -12.12 -13.67 -16.36
CA ARG A 186 -12.10 -12.81 -15.16
C ARG A 186 -12.52 -13.55 -13.90
N ARG A 187 -13.38 -14.57 -14.05
CA ARG A 187 -13.86 -15.46 -12.98
C ARG A 187 -14.10 -16.84 -13.52
N MET A 188 -14.00 -17.86 -12.67
CA MET A 188 -14.23 -19.25 -13.03
C MET A 188 -14.95 -19.99 -11.90
N TRP A 189 -15.85 -20.89 -12.26
CA TRP A 189 -16.57 -21.77 -11.33
C TRP A 189 -16.64 -23.19 -11.91
N ILE A 190 -16.77 -24.14 -11.00
CA ILE A 190 -16.98 -25.56 -11.31
C ILE A 190 -18.37 -25.94 -10.81
N ASP A 191 -19.16 -26.67 -11.62
CA ASP A 191 -20.38 -27.28 -11.10
C ASP A 191 -20.00 -28.52 -10.26
N PRO A 192 -20.21 -28.50 -8.95
CA PRO A 192 -19.86 -29.63 -8.09
C PRO A 192 -20.67 -30.89 -8.37
N ARG A 193 -21.80 -30.77 -9.06
CA ARG A 193 -22.71 -31.87 -9.44
C ARG A 193 -22.31 -32.58 -10.75
N SER A 194 -21.42 -31.97 -11.52
CA SER A 194 -20.92 -32.57 -12.77
C SER A 194 -19.97 -33.74 -12.49
N ALA A 195 -19.80 -34.63 -13.49
CA ALA A 195 -18.91 -35.78 -13.38
C ALA A 195 -17.47 -35.34 -13.05
N ARG A 196 -16.78 -36.08 -12.17
CA ARG A 196 -15.43 -35.69 -11.71
C ARG A 196 -14.36 -35.72 -12.77
N ASP A 197 -14.51 -36.64 -13.75
CA ASP A 197 -13.62 -36.82 -14.88
C ASP A 197 -13.88 -35.83 -16.02
N ASP A 198 -15.08 -35.22 -16.06
CA ASP A 198 -15.43 -34.18 -17.04
C ASP A 198 -16.24 -33.05 -16.36
N ARG A 199 -15.54 -32.20 -15.62
CA ARG A 199 -16.16 -31.08 -14.89
C ARG A 199 -16.78 -30.07 -15.84
N THR A 200 -18.02 -29.70 -15.57
CA THR A 200 -18.67 -28.54 -16.19
C THR A 200 -18.04 -27.28 -15.62
N LEU A 201 -17.40 -26.48 -16.49
CA LEU A 201 -16.78 -25.20 -16.11
C LEU A 201 -17.64 -24.03 -16.59
N TYR A 202 -17.71 -23.01 -15.75
CA TYR A 202 -18.29 -21.71 -16.08
C TYR A 202 -17.20 -20.67 -16.01
N VAL A 203 -17.05 -19.89 -17.06
CA VAL A 203 -16.02 -18.86 -17.20
C VAL A 203 -16.67 -17.55 -17.57
N ALA A 204 -16.48 -16.53 -16.76
CA ALA A 204 -16.85 -15.17 -17.12
C ALA A 204 -15.73 -14.52 -17.92
N GLY A 205 -16.01 -14.15 -19.14
CA GLY A 205 -15.18 -13.30 -19.98
C GLY A 205 -15.40 -11.82 -19.67
N ARG A 206 -15.15 -10.98 -20.66
CA ARG A 206 -15.35 -9.53 -20.53
C ARG A 206 -16.84 -9.14 -20.45
N ASP A 207 -17.69 -9.80 -21.22
CA ASP A 207 -19.08 -9.42 -21.45
C ASP A 207 -20.04 -10.61 -21.61
N ALA A 208 -19.55 -11.83 -21.57
CA ALA A 208 -20.35 -13.05 -21.68
C ALA A 208 -19.86 -14.15 -20.75
N MET A 209 -20.77 -15.04 -20.37
CA MET A 209 -20.45 -16.32 -19.74
C MET A 209 -20.19 -17.39 -20.80
N HIS A 210 -19.20 -18.23 -20.52
CA HIS A 210 -18.88 -19.39 -21.32
C HIS A 210 -19.03 -20.63 -20.44
N ARG A 211 -19.73 -21.65 -20.94
CA ARG A 211 -19.93 -22.94 -20.27
C ARG A 211 -19.24 -24.02 -21.05
N ARG A 212 -18.38 -24.82 -20.41
CA ARG A 212 -17.79 -26.02 -20.97
C ARG A 212 -18.48 -27.24 -20.38
N GLU A 213 -19.03 -28.09 -21.25
CA GLU A 213 -19.70 -29.32 -20.89
C GLU A 213 -19.41 -30.38 -21.98
N ALA A 214 -19.09 -31.61 -21.59
CA ALA A 214 -18.66 -32.67 -22.50
C ALA A 214 -17.58 -32.22 -23.50
N GLY A 215 -16.58 -31.46 -22.98
CA GLY A 215 -15.48 -30.96 -23.81
C GLY A 215 -15.80 -29.75 -24.70
N GLN A 216 -17.06 -29.37 -24.85
CA GLN A 216 -17.51 -28.32 -25.77
C GLN A 216 -17.82 -27.00 -25.05
N TRP A 217 -17.40 -25.87 -25.64
CA TRP A 217 -17.73 -24.55 -25.17
C TRP A 217 -19.02 -24.02 -25.78
N ARG A 218 -19.87 -23.43 -24.95
CA ARG A 218 -21.04 -22.65 -25.36
C ARG A 218 -20.93 -21.26 -24.77
N THR A 219 -21.23 -20.24 -25.56
CA THR A 219 -21.23 -18.84 -25.13
C THR A 219 -22.65 -18.36 -24.97
N GLY A 220 -22.96 -17.76 -23.81
CA GLY A 220 -24.25 -17.18 -23.49
C GLY A 220 -24.46 -15.78 -24.08
N ALA A 221 -25.66 -15.26 -23.93
CA ALA A 221 -26.00 -13.91 -24.33
C ALA A 221 -25.17 -12.89 -23.49
N SER A 222 -24.82 -11.77 -24.12
CA SER A 222 -24.11 -10.68 -23.45
C SER A 222 -25.11 -9.66 -22.86
N PRO A 223 -25.07 -9.38 -21.54
CA PRO A 223 -25.81 -8.26 -20.96
C PRO A 223 -25.04 -6.92 -21.07
N GLY A 224 -23.90 -6.94 -21.75
CA GLY A 224 -22.90 -5.87 -21.84
C GLY A 224 -21.63 -6.18 -21.04
N VAL A 225 -20.66 -5.27 -21.08
CA VAL A 225 -19.37 -5.45 -20.38
C VAL A 225 -19.62 -5.56 -18.86
N PHE A 226 -19.20 -6.68 -18.28
CA PHE A 226 -19.32 -6.88 -16.84
C PHE A 226 -18.48 -5.88 -16.06
N THR A 227 -19.14 -5.14 -15.14
CA THR A 227 -18.46 -4.41 -14.09
C THR A 227 -17.98 -5.40 -13.02
N ASP A 228 -18.88 -6.28 -12.57
CA ASP A 228 -18.57 -7.39 -11.67
C ASP A 228 -19.57 -8.54 -11.89
N ILE A 229 -19.20 -9.75 -11.45
CA ILE A 229 -20.01 -10.95 -11.57
C ILE A 229 -19.75 -11.91 -10.42
N SER A 230 -20.81 -12.49 -9.85
CA SER A 230 -20.74 -13.44 -8.75
C SER A 230 -21.90 -14.43 -8.82
N GLY A 231 -21.71 -15.61 -8.26
CA GLY A 231 -22.78 -16.62 -8.22
C GLY A 231 -22.28 -18.01 -7.89
N THR A 232 -23.22 -18.94 -7.93
CA THR A 232 -22.98 -20.38 -7.85
C THR A 232 -23.80 -21.06 -8.94
N PRO A 233 -23.18 -21.93 -9.78
CA PRO A 233 -23.91 -22.59 -10.86
C PRO A 233 -25.20 -23.27 -10.38
N PRO A 234 -26.32 -23.06 -11.09
CA PRO A 234 -26.47 -22.32 -12.34
C PRO A 234 -26.89 -20.85 -12.17
N ARG A 235 -26.97 -20.30 -10.94
CA ARG A 235 -27.42 -18.94 -10.69
C ARG A 235 -26.25 -17.97 -10.61
N PHE A 236 -26.33 -16.91 -11.42
CA PHE A 236 -25.35 -15.83 -11.44
C PHE A 236 -26.02 -14.46 -11.39
N TYR A 237 -25.29 -13.50 -10.82
CA TYR A 237 -25.62 -12.09 -10.76
C TYR A 237 -24.47 -11.31 -11.39
N ALA A 238 -24.80 -10.36 -12.23
CA ALA A 238 -23.83 -9.49 -12.87
C ALA A 238 -24.24 -8.02 -12.80
N THR A 239 -23.25 -7.15 -12.77
CA THR A 239 -23.47 -5.72 -13.00
C THR A 239 -22.82 -5.32 -14.31
N SER A 240 -23.53 -4.52 -15.10
CA SER A 240 -23.07 -4.02 -16.40
C SER A 240 -23.73 -2.68 -16.71
N GLY A 241 -22.93 -1.68 -17.09
CA GLY A 241 -23.42 -0.34 -17.41
C GLY A 241 -24.20 0.32 -16.26
N GLY A 242 -23.91 -0.05 -14.99
CA GLY A 242 -24.62 0.41 -13.81
C GLY A 242 -25.97 -0.27 -13.55
N ARG A 243 -26.30 -1.35 -14.28
CA ARG A 243 -27.51 -2.15 -14.11
C ARG A 243 -27.18 -3.52 -13.52
N ILE A 244 -28.18 -4.17 -12.93
CA ILE A 244 -28.11 -5.53 -12.40
C ILE A 244 -28.75 -6.49 -13.40
N PHE A 245 -28.11 -7.64 -13.63
CA PHE A 245 -28.61 -8.74 -14.44
C PHE A 245 -28.51 -10.06 -13.67
N ILE A 246 -29.50 -10.94 -13.88
CA ILE A 246 -29.59 -12.23 -13.22
C ILE A 246 -29.73 -13.32 -14.25
N SER A 247 -28.97 -14.39 -14.09
CA SER A 247 -29.11 -15.62 -14.85
C SER A 247 -29.47 -16.76 -13.93
N ALA A 248 -30.37 -17.65 -14.38
CA ALA A 248 -30.74 -18.89 -13.68
C ALA A 248 -30.28 -20.14 -14.47
N ASP A 249 -29.64 -19.97 -15.63
CA ASP A 249 -29.30 -21.04 -16.60
C ASP A 249 -27.76 -21.11 -16.87
N GLY A 250 -26.97 -20.61 -15.94
CA GLY A 250 -25.50 -20.65 -16.07
C GLY A 250 -24.93 -19.53 -16.93
N GLY A 251 -25.62 -18.41 -17.03
CA GLY A 251 -25.18 -17.26 -17.81
C GLY A 251 -25.51 -17.38 -19.31
N MET A 252 -26.38 -18.33 -19.70
CA MET A 252 -26.80 -18.46 -21.09
C MET A 252 -27.78 -17.36 -21.46
N THR A 253 -28.67 -17.01 -20.54
CA THR A 253 -29.59 -15.86 -20.67
C THR A 253 -29.55 -14.96 -19.44
N TRP A 254 -29.92 -13.70 -19.62
CA TRP A 254 -29.88 -12.69 -18.57
C TRP A 254 -31.19 -11.89 -18.52
N SER A 255 -31.71 -11.72 -17.33
CA SER A 255 -32.86 -10.87 -17.04
C SER A 255 -32.45 -9.64 -16.26
N PRO A 256 -32.88 -8.44 -16.62
CA PRO A 256 -32.59 -7.24 -15.84
C PRO A 256 -33.30 -7.25 -14.48
N SER A 257 -32.64 -6.64 -13.49
CA SER A 257 -33.20 -6.38 -12.17
C SER A 257 -32.93 -4.96 -11.75
N SER A 258 -33.75 -4.41 -10.85
CA SER A 258 -33.70 -3.00 -10.50
C SER A 258 -33.36 -2.80 -9.01
N LEU A 259 -32.52 -1.83 -8.74
CA LEU A 259 -32.30 -1.28 -7.40
C LEU A 259 -33.60 -0.66 -6.85
N PRO A 260 -33.76 -0.57 -5.51
CA PRO A 260 -34.86 0.17 -4.92
C PRO A 260 -34.69 1.67 -5.15
N GLY A 261 -35.62 2.32 -5.84
CA GLY A 261 -35.59 3.77 -6.15
C GLY A 261 -35.22 4.09 -7.60
N PHE A 262 -34.83 5.34 -7.87
CA PHE A 262 -34.59 5.83 -9.23
C PHE A 262 -33.14 6.23 -9.45
N GLY A 263 -32.58 5.89 -10.61
CA GLY A 263 -31.32 6.43 -11.12
C GLY A 263 -30.04 5.87 -10.50
N GLY A 264 -30.12 4.82 -9.66
CA GLY A 264 -28.93 4.22 -9.05
C GLY A 264 -28.06 3.48 -10.06
N ARG A 265 -26.75 3.44 -9.80
CA ARG A 265 -25.76 2.71 -10.57
C ARG A 265 -25.20 1.58 -9.73
N ALA A 266 -25.38 0.35 -10.17
CA ALA A 266 -24.83 -0.85 -9.53
C ALA A 266 -23.31 -0.98 -9.83
N GLY A 267 -22.54 -1.36 -8.79
CA GLY A 267 -21.10 -1.56 -8.84
C GLY A 267 -20.69 -3.01 -8.53
N ALA A 268 -19.96 -3.22 -7.44
CA ALA A 268 -19.55 -4.55 -6.98
C ALA A 268 -20.75 -5.42 -6.61
N ILE A 269 -20.68 -6.72 -6.89
CA ILE A 269 -21.74 -7.68 -6.57
C ILE A 269 -21.14 -8.96 -5.97
N ALA A 270 -21.76 -9.48 -4.90
CA ALA A 270 -21.34 -10.72 -4.26
C ALA A 270 -22.58 -11.56 -3.89
N ALA A 271 -22.60 -12.80 -4.33
CA ALA A 271 -23.64 -13.78 -4.03
C ALA A 271 -23.15 -14.79 -2.99
N SER A 272 -24.07 -15.27 -2.14
CA SER A 272 -23.75 -16.34 -1.20
C SER A 272 -23.62 -17.69 -1.95
N PRO A 273 -22.50 -18.40 -1.81
CA PRO A 273 -22.33 -19.69 -2.47
C PRO A 273 -23.32 -20.76 -2.00
N GLN A 274 -23.66 -20.80 -0.71
CA GLN A 274 -24.58 -21.79 -0.13
C GLN A 274 -26.05 -21.38 -0.21
N ARG A 275 -26.34 -20.10 -0.36
CA ARG A 275 -27.69 -19.55 -0.52
C ARG A 275 -27.78 -18.72 -1.80
N PRO A 276 -27.91 -19.36 -2.97
CA PRO A 276 -27.84 -18.66 -4.28
C PRO A 276 -28.89 -17.57 -4.48
N ASP A 277 -29.94 -17.55 -3.66
CA ASP A 277 -30.97 -16.50 -3.68
C ASP A 277 -30.58 -15.25 -2.91
N VAL A 278 -29.47 -15.30 -2.14
CA VAL A 278 -28.95 -14.17 -1.38
C VAL A 278 -27.77 -13.55 -2.10
N ALA A 279 -27.85 -12.26 -2.38
CA ALA A 279 -26.75 -11.49 -2.96
C ALA A 279 -26.75 -10.05 -2.43
N TYR A 280 -25.60 -9.42 -2.53
CA TYR A 280 -25.36 -8.02 -2.17
C TYR A 280 -24.78 -7.28 -3.36
N VAL A 281 -25.22 -6.05 -3.56
CA VAL A 281 -24.73 -5.18 -4.64
C VAL A 281 -24.43 -3.79 -4.07
N SER A 282 -23.28 -3.23 -4.39
CA SER A 282 -23.00 -1.83 -4.10
C SER A 282 -23.68 -0.92 -5.11
N TYR A 283 -24.05 0.27 -4.70
CA TYR A 283 -24.67 1.27 -5.58
C TYR A 283 -24.22 2.68 -5.28
N SER A 284 -24.23 3.52 -6.32
CA SER A 284 -24.09 4.98 -6.23
C SER A 284 -25.26 5.67 -6.90
N ASP A 285 -25.42 6.97 -6.65
CA ASP A 285 -26.38 7.87 -7.31
C ASP A 285 -27.86 7.46 -7.21
N LEU A 286 -28.19 6.60 -6.25
CA LEU A 286 -29.58 6.21 -5.99
C LEU A 286 -30.34 7.39 -5.40
N ARG A 287 -31.38 7.86 -6.08
CA ARG A 287 -32.25 8.95 -5.61
C ARG A 287 -33.40 8.38 -4.78
N ALA A 288 -33.39 8.69 -3.49
CA ALA A 288 -34.51 8.43 -2.58
C ALA A 288 -34.88 9.72 -1.85
N PRO A 289 -36.10 10.06 -1.80
CA PRO A 289 -36.87 11.05 -2.55
C PRO A 289 -36.20 12.41 -2.75
N LEU A 290 -35.07 12.75 -2.15
CA LEU A 290 -34.44 14.09 -2.31
C LEU A 290 -32.90 14.11 -2.30
N ARG A 291 -32.19 12.97 -2.15
CA ARG A 291 -30.72 12.91 -2.11
C ARG A 291 -30.17 11.74 -2.91
N ALA A 292 -29.07 11.95 -3.62
CA ALA A 292 -28.27 10.85 -4.15
C ALA A 292 -27.71 10.06 -2.96
N THR A 293 -27.92 8.74 -2.93
CA THR A 293 -27.43 7.86 -1.89
C THR A 293 -26.45 6.84 -2.47
N ARG A 294 -25.50 6.44 -1.66
CA ARG A 294 -24.51 5.40 -1.96
C ARG A 294 -24.65 4.31 -0.90
N GLY A 295 -24.28 3.07 -1.23
CA GLY A 295 -24.31 2.02 -0.25
C GLY A 295 -24.38 0.61 -0.80
N VAL A 296 -25.05 -0.27 -0.06
CA VAL A 296 -25.25 -1.68 -0.38
C VAL A 296 -26.74 -2.01 -0.35
N ALA A 297 -27.20 -2.76 -1.34
CA ALA A 297 -28.51 -3.39 -1.35
C ALA A 297 -28.37 -4.91 -1.28
N ARG A 298 -29.32 -5.56 -0.64
CA ARG A 298 -29.42 -7.01 -0.45
C ARG A 298 -30.66 -7.56 -1.12
N THR A 299 -30.55 -8.72 -1.75
CA THR A 299 -31.67 -9.58 -2.13
C THR A 299 -31.67 -10.88 -1.30
N VAL A 300 -32.84 -11.46 -1.07
CA VAL A 300 -33.00 -12.78 -0.45
C VAL A 300 -33.98 -13.68 -1.26
N ASP A 301 -34.37 -13.21 -2.44
CA ASP A 301 -35.38 -13.86 -3.31
C ASP A 301 -34.85 -14.06 -4.76
N GLY A 302 -33.54 -14.14 -4.91
CA GLY A 302 -32.92 -14.37 -6.19
C GLY A 302 -32.87 -13.13 -7.09
N GLY A 303 -32.89 -11.94 -6.50
CA GLY A 303 -32.80 -10.67 -7.20
C GLY A 303 -34.12 -10.14 -7.73
N ARG A 304 -35.27 -10.70 -7.30
CA ARG A 304 -36.60 -10.14 -7.62
C ARG A 304 -36.82 -8.81 -6.94
N ARG A 305 -36.34 -8.70 -5.70
CA ARG A 305 -36.36 -7.46 -4.90
C ARG A 305 -35.00 -7.22 -4.26
N TRP A 306 -34.63 -5.94 -4.19
CA TRP A 306 -33.45 -5.45 -3.49
C TRP A 306 -33.88 -4.47 -2.41
N THR A 307 -33.27 -4.58 -1.24
CA THR A 307 -33.50 -3.69 -0.09
C THR A 307 -32.18 -3.03 0.26
N SER A 308 -32.19 -1.71 0.43
CA SER A 308 -31.00 -1.00 0.93
C SER A 308 -30.71 -1.41 2.35
N VAL A 309 -29.50 -1.88 2.60
CA VAL A 309 -29.02 -2.39 3.89
C VAL A 309 -27.75 -1.66 4.35
N TRP A 310 -27.42 -0.56 3.70
CA TRP A 310 -26.28 0.25 4.07
C TRP A 310 -26.63 1.27 5.13
N ARG A 311 -25.88 1.24 6.22
CA ARG A 311 -25.85 2.32 7.20
C ARG A 311 -24.41 2.78 7.33
N ASN A 312 -24.16 4.06 7.09
CA ASN A 312 -22.82 4.60 7.18
C ASN A 312 -22.26 4.42 8.58
N VAL A 313 -21.06 3.89 8.66
CA VAL A 313 -20.32 3.74 9.92
C VAL A 313 -19.86 5.12 10.37
N ARG A 314 -20.42 5.63 11.44
CA ARG A 314 -20.08 6.96 11.97
C ARG A 314 -18.79 6.94 12.77
N ASP A 315 -18.51 5.81 13.43
CA ASP A 315 -17.36 5.64 14.29
C ASP A 315 -16.14 5.14 13.49
N ALA A 316 -15.71 5.96 12.55
CA ALA A 316 -14.56 5.72 11.69
C ALA A 316 -13.95 7.04 11.25
N TRP A 317 -12.67 7.26 11.52
CA TRP A 317 -12.00 8.53 11.27
C TRP A 317 -12.09 8.99 9.81
N LEU A 318 -12.02 8.07 8.84
CA LEU A 318 -12.22 8.40 7.42
C LEU A 318 -13.62 8.95 7.16
N THR A 319 -14.64 8.41 7.77
CA THR A 319 -16.02 8.91 7.64
C THR A 319 -16.18 10.28 8.30
N GLU A 320 -15.53 10.50 9.44
CA GLU A 320 -15.60 11.76 10.17
C GLU A 320 -14.81 12.88 9.46
N LEU A 321 -13.67 12.54 8.86
CA LEU A 321 -12.73 13.51 8.32
C LEU A 321 -12.85 13.73 6.82
N PHE A 322 -13.19 12.70 6.05
CA PHE A 322 -13.24 12.72 4.59
C PHE A 322 -14.65 12.41 4.10
N ASN A 323 -15.44 13.43 3.87
CA ASN A 323 -16.86 13.32 3.54
C ASN A 323 -17.12 13.17 2.03
N THR A 324 -16.23 12.55 1.26
CA THR A 324 -16.30 12.65 -0.19
C THR A 324 -16.11 11.33 -0.94
N GLU A 325 -15.56 11.41 -2.12
CA GLU A 325 -15.43 10.37 -3.14
C GLU A 325 -14.75 9.07 -2.65
N TRP A 326 -13.93 9.16 -1.62
CA TRP A 326 -13.19 8.05 -1.02
C TRP A 326 -14.07 7.14 -0.15
N VAL A 327 -15.04 7.71 0.53
CA VAL A 327 -15.91 7.00 1.46
C VAL A 327 -17.36 7.08 0.96
N GLY A 328 -17.77 6.12 0.19
CA GLY A 328 -19.10 6.19 -0.41
C GLY A 328 -19.77 4.85 -0.51
N ASN A 329 -19.68 4.27 -1.66
CA ASN A 329 -20.14 2.92 -1.92
C ASN A 329 -18.93 1.97 -1.96
N PRO A 330 -19.07 0.76 -1.45
CA PRO A 330 -18.03 -0.25 -1.58
C PRO A 330 -17.68 -0.53 -3.05
N ILE A 331 -16.39 -0.69 -3.32
CA ILE A 331 -15.84 -1.12 -4.61
C ILE A 331 -15.57 -2.62 -4.64
N GLY A 332 -15.55 -3.28 -3.49
CA GLY A 332 -15.43 -4.72 -3.32
C GLY A 332 -16.42 -5.24 -2.28
N LEU A 333 -17.00 -6.40 -2.53
CA LEU A 333 -17.88 -7.14 -1.62
C LEU A 333 -17.45 -8.60 -1.56
N GLY A 334 -17.42 -9.19 -0.34
CA GLY A 334 -17.15 -10.60 -0.11
C GLY A 334 -18.15 -11.18 0.90
N VAL A 335 -18.99 -12.12 0.46
CA VAL A 335 -19.95 -12.83 1.31
C VAL A 335 -19.30 -14.08 1.89
N ALA A 336 -19.43 -14.31 3.18
CA ALA A 336 -18.97 -15.54 3.80
C ALA A 336 -19.74 -16.76 3.24
N PRO A 337 -19.04 -17.78 2.69
CA PRO A 337 -19.73 -18.91 2.07
C PRO A 337 -20.71 -19.63 2.97
N GLY A 338 -20.36 -19.85 4.24
CA GLY A 338 -21.19 -20.56 5.22
C GLY A 338 -22.22 -19.69 5.98
N ALA A 339 -22.15 -18.35 5.82
CA ALA A 339 -22.97 -17.40 6.59
C ALA A 339 -23.35 -16.20 5.74
N SER A 340 -24.46 -16.29 5.03
CA SER A 340 -24.89 -15.29 4.04
C SER A 340 -25.14 -13.88 4.60
N GLU A 341 -25.25 -13.73 5.90
CA GLU A 341 -25.40 -12.47 6.63
C GLU A 341 -24.07 -11.80 6.97
N ILE A 342 -22.94 -12.52 6.85
CA ILE A 342 -21.60 -11.97 7.08
C ILE A 342 -21.01 -11.51 5.76
N VAL A 343 -20.77 -10.20 5.67
CA VAL A 343 -20.23 -9.58 4.45
C VAL A 343 -19.10 -8.62 4.81
N TYR A 344 -18.01 -8.74 4.07
CA TYR A 344 -16.91 -7.79 4.07
C TYR A 344 -17.07 -6.84 2.89
N ALA A 345 -16.84 -5.57 3.12
CA ALA A 345 -16.95 -4.53 2.11
C ALA A 345 -15.72 -3.62 2.17
N THR A 346 -15.19 -3.25 1.01
CA THR A 346 -14.02 -2.37 0.91
C THR A 346 -14.27 -1.22 -0.05
N ASP A 347 -13.67 -0.07 0.23
CA ASP A 347 -13.70 1.10 -0.63
C ASP A 347 -12.31 1.75 -0.78
N TYR A 348 -12.23 2.99 -1.23
CA TYR A 348 -10.97 3.71 -1.45
C TYR A 348 -10.24 4.13 -0.16
N GLY A 349 -10.70 3.71 1.01
CA GLY A 349 -10.02 4.06 2.26
C GLY A 349 -10.40 3.16 3.43
N ARG A 350 -11.50 2.38 3.32
CA ARG A 350 -12.08 1.64 4.44
C ARG A 350 -12.24 0.16 4.13
N ALA A 351 -12.11 -0.66 5.18
CA ALA A 351 -12.62 -2.02 5.24
C ALA A 351 -13.74 -2.09 6.29
N LEU A 352 -14.87 -2.65 5.93
CA LEU A 352 -16.07 -2.70 6.73
C LEU A 352 -16.62 -4.12 6.78
N ARG A 353 -17.36 -4.47 7.84
CA ARG A 353 -18.00 -5.77 7.99
C ARG A 353 -19.40 -5.63 8.55
N THR A 354 -20.32 -6.46 8.08
CA THR A 354 -21.60 -6.73 8.72
C THR A 354 -21.68 -8.18 9.17
N LEU A 355 -22.37 -8.43 10.28
CA LEU A 355 -22.64 -9.77 10.82
C LEU A 355 -24.15 -10.11 10.78
N ASP A 356 -25.00 -9.18 10.36
CA ASP A 356 -26.46 -9.23 10.44
C ASP A 356 -27.13 -8.92 9.09
N GLY A 357 -26.43 -9.16 7.99
CA GLY A 357 -26.95 -8.96 6.64
C GLY A 357 -27.10 -7.49 6.24
N GLY A 358 -26.37 -6.61 6.90
CA GLY A 358 -26.31 -5.18 6.62
C GLY A 358 -27.22 -4.33 7.51
N ALA A 359 -27.86 -4.90 8.55
CA ALA A 359 -28.60 -4.10 9.51
C ALA A 359 -27.67 -3.17 10.31
N SER A 360 -26.45 -3.62 10.56
CA SER A 360 -25.34 -2.81 11.09
C SER A 360 -24.04 -3.09 10.33
N TRP A 361 -23.13 -2.12 10.35
CA TRP A 361 -21.80 -2.22 9.77
C TRP A 361 -20.74 -1.71 10.74
N GLN A 362 -19.58 -2.34 10.74
CA GLN A 362 -18.44 -2.02 11.60
C GLN A 362 -17.22 -1.68 10.74
N ALA A 363 -16.44 -0.68 11.15
CA ALA A 363 -15.09 -0.47 10.64
C ALA A 363 -14.18 -1.58 11.19
N ILE A 364 -13.31 -2.13 10.33
CA ILE A 364 -12.39 -3.22 10.67
C ILE A 364 -10.95 -2.92 10.24
N TYR A 365 -10.60 -1.65 10.14
CA TYR A 365 -9.26 -1.17 9.76
C TYR A 365 -8.63 -0.28 10.82
N SER A 366 -9.43 0.23 11.76
CA SER A 366 -9.03 1.21 12.76
C SER A 366 -9.94 1.13 13.98
N ASP A 367 -9.36 1.28 15.16
CA ASP A 367 -10.08 1.32 16.43
C ASP A 367 -9.99 2.70 17.07
N ARG A 368 -11.07 3.10 17.75
CA ARG A 368 -11.08 4.31 18.55
C ARG A 368 -10.41 4.07 19.91
N THR A 369 -9.49 4.93 20.26
CA THR A 369 -8.78 4.86 21.54
C THR A 369 -9.53 5.55 22.68
N ALA A 370 -9.20 5.23 23.92
CA ALA A 370 -9.89 5.77 25.09
C ALA A 370 -9.76 7.30 25.24
N ASP A 371 -8.71 7.89 24.68
CA ASP A 371 -8.50 9.36 24.64
C ASP A 371 -9.20 10.04 23.47
N GLY A 372 -9.98 9.27 22.67
CA GLY A 372 -10.74 9.77 21.53
C GLY A 372 -9.98 9.87 20.22
N GLY A 373 -8.73 9.43 20.18
CA GLY A 373 -7.94 9.26 18.98
C GLY A 373 -8.23 7.94 18.26
N TRP A 374 -7.32 7.54 17.37
CA TRP A 374 -7.43 6.35 16.53
C TRP A 374 -6.15 5.53 16.55
N THR A 375 -6.28 4.23 16.39
CA THR A 375 -5.15 3.33 16.21
C THR A 375 -5.45 2.30 15.12
N THR A 376 -4.44 1.92 14.39
CA THR A 376 -4.56 0.84 13.40
C THR A 376 -4.75 -0.51 14.09
N ASN A 377 -5.47 -1.40 13.44
CA ASN A 377 -5.48 -2.83 13.75
C ASN A 377 -4.63 -3.65 12.74
N GLY A 378 -3.73 -2.98 12.02
CA GLY A 378 -2.77 -3.60 11.10
C GLY A 378 -3.14 -3.49 9.62
N LEU A 379 -4.33 -2.98 9.30
CA LEU A 379 -4.72 -2.71 7.92
C LEU A 379 -4.46 -1.24 7.60
N ASP A 380 -3.28 -0.97 7.08
CA ASP A 380 -2.80 0.36 6.69
C ASP A 380 -2.31 0.34 5.26
N VAL A 381 -2.84 1.20 4.41
CA VAL A 381 -2.56 1.23 2.96
C VAL A 381 -1.87 2.52 2.54
N THR A 382 -1.76 3.49 3.45
CA THR A 382 -1.30 4.84 3.11
C THR A 382 0.23 4.91 2.97
N THR A 383 0.69 5.69 2.00
CA THR A 383 2.10 6.07 1.84
C THR A 383 2.52 7.06 2.92
N SER A 384 3.69 6.85 3.53
CA SER A 384 4.25 7.73 4.56
C SER A 384 5.64 8.23 4.18
N TYR A 385 5.91 9.53 4.43
CA TYR A 385 7.17 10.18 4.06
C TYR A 385 8.15 10.33 5.22
N GLY A 386 7.66 10.48 6.44
CA GLY A 386 8.52 10.67 7.60
C GLY A 386 7.81 10.45 8.92
N VAL A 387 8.60 10.13 9.95
CA VAL A 387 8.20 10.14 11.34
C VAL A 387 9.03 11.21 12.04
N HIS A 388 8.38 12.17 12.68
CA HIS A 388 9.01 13.34 13.27
C HIS A 388 8.70 13.40 14.77
N PHE A 389 9.68 13.78 15.58
CA PHE A 389 9.57 13.83 17.04
C PHE A 389 9.72 15.26 17.54
N ASP A 390 8.84 15.65 18.47
CA ASP A 390 8.97 16.92 19.18
C ASP A 390 10.25 16.91 20.03
N PRO A 391 11.16 17.86 19.84
CA PRO A 391 12.42 17.90 20.60
C PRO A 391 12.23 18.13 22.10
N PHE A 392 11.05 18.59 22.53
CA PHE A 392 10.72 18.82 23.93
C PHE A 392 9.95 17.69 24.60
N ASP A 393 9.32 16.80 23.82
CA ASP A 393 8.64 15.60 24.30
C ASP A 393 8.65 14.51 23.22
N ALA A 394 9.55 13.56 23.34
CA ALA A 394 9.72 12.47 22.36
C ALA A 394 8.51 11.52 22.28
N ARG A 395 7.52 11.60 23.20
CA ARG A 395 6.24 10.87 23.05
C ARG A 395 5.33 11.56 22.03
N ARG A 396 5.54 12.86 21.82
CA ARG A 396 4.85 13.62 20.81
C ARG A 396 5.51 13.38 19.48
N MET A 397 4.78 12.80 18.56
CA MET A 397 5.31 12.43 17.25
C MET A 397 4.28 12.67 16.15
N PHE A 398 4.78 12.81 14.94
CA PHE A 398 3.97 13.09 13.76
C PHE A 398 4.35 12.14 12.63
N ILE A 399 3.35 11.75 11.83
CA ILE A 399 3.56 11.02 10.58
C ILE A 399 3.01 11.86 9.43
N GLY A 400 3.89 12.20 8.47
CA GLY A 400 3.49 12.80 7.19
C GLY A 400 3.05 11.72 6.22
N TYR A 401 1.80 11.81 5.77
CA TYR A 401 1.19 10.88 4.83
C TYR A 401 0.88 11.52 3.49
N THR A 402 0.76 10.69 2.48
CA THR A 402 0.00 10.97 1.26
C THR A 402 -1.48 10.71 1.53
N ASP A 403 -2.35 11.40 0.78
CA ASP A 403 -3.80 11.25 0.74
C ASP A 403 -4.56 11.64 2.01
N VAL A 404 -3.92 11.53 3.18
CA VAL A 404 -4.56 11.82 4.48
C VAL A 404 -3.82 12.89 5.29
N GLY A 405 -2.76 13.46 4.73
CA GLY A 405 -2.04 14.62 5.25
C GLY A 405 -1.15 14.34 6.45
N LEU A 406 -1.41 14.95 7.60
CA LEU A 406 -0.58 14.87 8.80
C LEU A 406 -1.36 14.30 9.97
N PHE A 407 -0.81 13.27 10.60
CA PHE A 407 -1.32 12.74 11.86
C PHE A 407 -0.32 12.96 12.98
N ALA A 408 -0.87 13.28 14.17
CA ALA A 408 -0.11 13.51 15.40
C ALA A 408 -0.50 12.50 16.48
N SER A 409 0.46 12.17 17.34
CA SER A 409 0.28 11.37 18.54
C SER A 409 0.95 12.08 19.72
N ASP A 410 0.23 12.21 20.84
CA ASP A 410 0.78 12.67 22.12
C ASP A 410 1.09 11.48 23.05
N THR A 411 0.89 10.23 22.57
CA THR A 411 0.92 9.00 23.37
C THR A 411 2.08 8.06 22.98
N GLY A 412 3.05 8.54 22.20
CA GLY A 412 4.16 7.72 21.73
C GLY A 412 3.80 6.75 20.62
N GLY A 413 2.75 7.06 19.83
CA GLY A 413 2.31 6.27 18.68
C GLY A 413 1.26 5.22 19.00
N THR A 414 0.57 5.30 20.15
CA THR A 414 -0.52 4.38 20.50
C THR A 414 -1.90 4.94 20.17
N SER A 415 -2.02 6.25 20.00
CA SER A 415 -3.24 6.96 19.61
C SER A 415 -2.90 8.11 18.67
N TRP A 416 -3.70 8.29 17.62
CA TRP A 416 -3.45 9.25 16.55
C TRP A 416 -4.66 10.12 16.28
N TYR A 417 -4.43 11.38 15.92
CA TYR A 417 -5.44 12.33 15.46
C TYR A 417 -4.95 13.12 14.24
N SER A 418 -5.85 13.54 13.37
CA SER A 418 -5.48 14.37 12.21
C SER A 418 -5.05 15.76 12.66
N ALA A 419 -3.88 16.19 12.18
CA ALA A 419 -3.29 17.50 12.49
C ALA A 419 -3.44 18.52 11.32
N THR A 420 -4.20 18.21 10.25
CA THR A 420 -4.35 19.10 9.09
C THR A 420 -5.63 19.96 9.11
N ARG A 421 -6.51 19.76 10.08
CA ARG A 421 -7.89 20.29 10.06
C ARG A 421 -8.05 21.77 10.41
N ARG A 422 -7.06 22.43 10.99
CA ARG A 422 -7.18 23.80 11.49
C ARG A 422 -6.11 24.69 10.88
N GLY A 423 -6.48 25.40 9.81
CA GLY A 423 -5.65 26.42 9.18
C GLY A 423 -4.81 25.94 7.98
N VAL A 424 -4.81 24.64 7.65
CA VAL A 424 -4.25 24.15 6.39
C VAL A 424 -5.29 24.32 5.27
N PRO A 425 -4.93 24.90 4.11
CA PRO A 425 -5.82 25.00 2.98
C PRO A 425 -6.34 23.62 2.54
N GLY A 426 -7.63 23.50 2.20
CA GLY A 426 -8.25 22.23 1.82
C GLY A 426 -7.59 21.56 0.62
N SER A 427 -7.05 22.33 -0.32
CA SER A 427 -6.27 21.82 -1.46
C SER A 427 -4.90 21.25 -1.10
N TRP A 428 -4.36 21.55 0.10
CA TRP A 428 -3.03 21.10 0.51
C TRP A 428 -3.05 19.90 1.47
N VAL A 429 -4.21 19.52 1.98
CA VAL A 429 -4.33 18.46 3.00
C VAL A 429 -4.04 17.04 2.50
N ASN A 430 -3.82 16.86 1.20
CA ASN A 430 -3.55 15.56 0.62
C ASN A 430 -2.22 14.99 1.13
N THR A 431 -1.11 15.75 1.01
CA THR A 431 0.23 15.23 1.31
C THR A 431 1.04 16.15 2.22
N THR A 432 1.64 15.57 3.26
CA THR A 432 2.69 16.20 4.05
C THR A 432 4.02 15.52 3.75
N TYR A 433 4.92 16.23 3.06
CA TYR A 433 6.20 15.67 2.64
C TYR A 433 7.26 15.67 3.72
N TRP A 434 7.31 16.73 4.56
CA TRP A 434 8.32 16.89 5.59
C TRP A 434 7.88 17.86 6.68
N MET A 435 8.56 17.80 7.84
CA MET A 435 8.39 18.73 8.95
C MET A 435 9.75 19.09 9.55
N GLU A 436 9.81 20.27 10.15
CA GLU A 436 10.94 20.77 10.92
C GLU A 436 10.45 21.44 12.20
N PHE A 437 11.20 21.28 13.30
CA PHE A 437 10.87 21.85 14.60
C PHE A 437 11.83 22.97 14.95
N ASP A 438 11.34 23.96 15.69
CA ASP A 438 12.23 24.92 16.34
C ASP A 438 12.74 24.29 17.65
N PRO A 439 14.04 23.97 17.77
CA PRO A 439 14.57 23.35 18.97
C PRO A 439 14.64 24.31 20.16
N ASN A 440 14.42 25.62 19.95
CA ASN A 440 14.49 26.65 20.95
C ASN A 440 13.12 27.18 21.41
N VAL A 441 12.06 26.92 20.61
CA VAL A 441 10.70 27.42 20.86
C VAL A 441 9.71 26.27 20.88
N ARG A 442 9.31 25.88 22.08
CA ARG A 442 8.32 24.79 22.27
C ARG A 442 7.04 25.07 21.48
N GLY A 443 6.59 24.07 20.73
CA GLY A 443 5.36 24.13 19.94
C GLY A 443 5.52 24.79 18.58
N ARG A 444 6.67 25.41 18.26
CA ARG A 444 6.93 25.96 16.93
C ARG A 444 7.45 24.90 16.00
N MET A 445 6.81 24.80 14.84
CA MET A 445 7.18 23.87 13.79
C MET A 445 6.68 24.33 12.43
N TRP A 446 7.32 23.84 11.39
CA TRP A 446 6.95 24.06 10.00
C TRP A 446 6.65 22.72 9.32
N ALA A 447 5.65 22.69 8.47
CA ALA A 447 5.36 21.54 7.62
C ALA A 447 5.26 21.99 6.17
N VAL A 448 5.73 21.16 5.26
CA VAL A 448 5.64 21.38 3.82
C VAL A 448 4.60 20.41 3.24
N MET A 449 3.63 20.99 2.55
CA MET A 449 2.43 20.30 2.13
C MET A 449 2.07 20.59 0.67
N SER A 450 1.30 19.69 0.07
CA SER A 450 0.77 19.86 -1.29
C SER A 450 -0.51 19.05 -1.50
N GLY A 451 -1.33 19.49 -2.45
CA GLY A 451 -2.40 18.69 -3.04
C GLY A 451 -1.93 17.59 -3.98
N VAL A 452 -0.63 17.53 -4.28
CA VAL A 452 -0.01 16.52 -5.14
C VAL A 452 0.67 15.47 -4.29
N HIS A 453 0.48 14.20 -4.65
CA HIS A 453 1.04 13.05 -3.95
C HIS A 453 2.14 12.34 -4.76
N ASP A 454 2.80 11.35 -4.15
CA ASP A 454 3.74 10.42 -4.77
C ASP A 454 4.96 11.05 -5.46
N LEU A 455 5.35 12.27 -5.09
CA LEU A 455 6.63 12.82 -5.55
C LEU A 455 7.80 12.06 -4.88
N PRO A 456 8.90 11.90 -5.58
CA PRO A 456 9.24 12.39 -6.92
C PRO A 456 8.96 11.39 -8.06
N ARG A 457 7.91 10.57 -7.97
CA ARG A 457 7.61 9.57 -9.00
C ARG A 457 7.07 10.19 -10.29
N PRO A 458 7.47 9.66 -11.46
CA PRO A 458 7.16 10.25 -12.78
C PRO A 458 5.68 10.34 -13.09
N LYS A 459 4.87 9.39 -12.63
CA LYS A 459 3.42 9.34 -12.91
C LYS A 459 2.68 10.65 -12.62
N MET A 460 3.24 11.52 -11.78
CA MET A 460 2.57 12.76 -11.38
C MET A 460 2.77 13.89 -12.38
N TRP A 461 3.99 14.16 -12.82
CA TRP A 461 4.23 15.26 -13.77
C TRP A 461 3.88 14.90 -15.22
N GLN A 462 3.62 13.65 -15.53
CA GLN A 462 3.01 13.25 -16.80
C GLN A 462 1.58 13.78 -16.95
N ARG A 463 0.90 14.07 -15.84
CA ARG A 463 -0.50 14.53 -15.83
C ARG A 463 -0.62 16.03 -15.73
N ARG A 464 0.31 16.69 -15.05
CA ARG A 464 0.25 18.12 -14.74
C ARG A 464 1.65 18.66 -14.53
N SER A 465 1.96 19.80 -15.11
CA SER A 465 3.27 20.43 -15.03
C SER A 465 3.61 20.85 -13.58
N PRO A 466 4.81 20.52 -13.05
CA PRO A 466 5.17 20.74 -11.65
C PRO A 466 5.06 22.18 -11.17
N GLU A 467 5.30 23.17 -12.04
CA GLU A 467 5.19 24.58 -11.70
C GLU A 467 3.74 25.04 -11.46
N THR A 468 2.76 24.19 -11.76
CA THR A 468 1.34 24.46 -11.52
C THR A 468 0.80 23.79 -10.26
N TYR A 469 1.67 23.13 -9.47
CA TYR A 469 1.26 22.44 -8.25
C TYR A 469 0.93 23.43 -7.15
N ASP A 470 -0.16 23.17 -6.45
CA ASP A 470 -0.57 23.85 -5.23
C ASP A 470 0.13 23.25 -4.01
N GLY A 471 0.33 24.09 -3.01
CA GLY A 471 1.03 23.72 -1.79
C GLY A 471 1.92 24.83 -1.27
N GLY A 472 2.72 24.50 -0.26
CA GLY A 472 3.65 25.42 0.35
C GLY A 472 4.03 25.07 1.76
N VAL A 473 4.32 26.08 2.57
CA VAL A 473 4.74 26.00 3.97
C VAL A 473 3.59 26.40 4.87
N VAL A 474 3.35 25.62 5.89
CA VAL A 474 2.50 26.01 7.04
C VAL A 474 3.33 26.00 8.32
N ARG A 475 3.03 26.94 9.22
CA ARG A 475 3.68 27.04 10.53
C ARG A 475 2.65 26.87 11.64
N SER A 476 3.04 26.15 12.67
CA SER A 476 2.35 26.09 13.96
C SER A 476 3.22 26.67 15.06
N ASP A 477 2.59 27.33 16.03
CA ASP A 477 3.23 27.79 17.26
C ASP A 477 2.61 27.15 18.52
N ASP A 478 1.66 26.20 18.34
CA ASP A 478 0.92 25.51 19.40
C ASP A 478 1.07 23.97 19.35
N GLY A 479 2.13 23.52 18.70
CA GLY A 479 2.45 22.10 18.59
C GLY A 479 1.58 21.36 17.59
N GLY A 480 1.23 21.97 16.47
CA GLY A 480 0.49 21.34 15.39
C GLY A 480 -1.02 21.24 15.63
N ARG A 481 -1.56 21.95 16.63
CA ARG A 481 -3.01 22.02 16.85
C ARG A 481 -3.69 22.97 15.89
N THR A 482 -3.01 24.09 15.55
CA THR A 482 -3.44 25.04 14.53
C THR A 482 -2.27 25.42 13.63
N TRP A 483 -2.57 25.76 12.38
CA TRP A 483 -1.60 26.10 11.37
C TRP A 483 -1.95 27.43 10.70
N ARG A 484 -0.93 28.12 10.19
CA ARG A 484 -1.08 29.27 9.32
C ARG A 484 -0.18 29.11 8.09
N VAL A 485 -0.69 29.54 6.95
CA VAL A 485 0.08 29.53 5.70
C VAL A 485 1.21 30.55 5.79
N GLN A 486 2.37 30.16 5.31
CA GLN A 486 3.61 30.96 5.32
C GLN A 486 4.26 30.95 3.94
N ASN A 487 3.58 31.55 2.95
CA ASN A 487 4.05 31.57 1.55
C ASN A 487 4.43 32.95 1.04
N THR A 488 4.49 34.00 1.87
CA THR A 488 4.82 35.36 1.40
C THR A 488 6.19 35.39 0.71
N GLY A 489 6.22 35.75 -0.58
CA GLY A 489 7.42 35.73 -1.41
C GLY A 489 7.75 34.38 -2.09
N MET A 490 6.95 33.34 -1.82
CA MET A 490 7.03 32.06 -2.50
C MET A 490 5.68 31.76 -3.18
N PRO A 491 5.64 31.43 -4.48
CA PRO A 491 4.41 31.03 -5.14
C PRO A 491 3.91 29.70 -4.57
N GLU A 492 2.62 29.39 -4.78
CA GLU A 492 2.14 28.04 -4.52
C GLU A 492 2.98 27.02 -5.28
N THR A 493 3.39 25.97 -4.57
CA THR A 493 4.24 24.91 -5.10
C THR A 493 4.10 23.66 -4.22
N ALA A 494 4.31 22.48 -4.80
CA ALA A 494 4.55 21.31 -3.97
C ALA A 494 5.87 21.50 -3.21
N ALA A 495 5.79 22.00 -2.00
CA ALA A 495 6.94 22.09 -1.13
C ALA A 495 7.26 20.68 -0.58
N THR A 496 8.51 20.19 -0.79
CA THR A 496 8.85 18.78 -0.56
C THR A 496 9.82 18.56 0.58
N HIS A 497 10.56 19.59 0.98
CA HIS A 497 11.47 19.53 2.14
C HIS A 497 11.63 20.90 2.77
N VAL A 498 11.69 20.95 4.09
CA VAL A 498 12.10 22.13 4.86
C VAL A 498 13.29 21.74 5.72
N LEU A 499 14.30 22.61 5.79
CA LEU A 499 15.51 22.44 6.58
C LEU A 499 15.78 23.74 7.35
N ARG A 500 16.05 23.63 8.66
CA ARG A 500 16.41 24.73 9.52
C ARG A 500 17.91 24.74 9.79
N ASP A 501 18.53 25.89 9.60
CA ASP A 501 19.92 26.14 9.99
C ASP A 501 20.00 26.48 11.49
N PRO A 502 21.11 26.19 12.19
CA PRO A 502 21.31 26.57 13.59
C PRO A 502 21.13 28.05 13.92
N ASP A 503 21.41 28.94 12.98
CA ASP A 503 21.17 30.40 13.10
C ASP A 503 19.68 30.80 12.98
N GLY A 504 18.81 29.82 12.64
CA GLY A 504 17.37 30.01 12.50
C GLY A 504 16.89 30.22 11.05
N ALA A 505 17.77 30.33 10.08
CA ALA A 505 17.38 30.39 8.69
C ALA A 505 16.69 29.10 8.25
N LEU A 506 15.64 29.24 7.44
CA LEU A 506 14.90 28.13 6.85
C LEU A 506 15.15 28.05 5.37
N TYR A 507 15.26 26.83 4.86
CA TYR A 507 15.38 26.54 3.43
C TYR A 507 14.26 25.58 3.03
N VAL A 508 13.58 25.84 1.92
CA VAL A 508 12.48 25.01 1.40
C VAL A 508 12.71 24.67 -0.06
N THR A 509 12.50 23.42 -0.42
CA THR A 509 12.45 22.98 -1.82
C THR A 509 11.03 23.10 -2.36
N GLY A 510 10.86 23.83 -3.46
CA GLY A 510 9.65 23.84 -4.28
C GLY A 510 9.87 22.98 -5.53
N PHE A 511 9.07 21.93 -5.68
CA PHE A 511 9.18 21.00 -6.80
C PHE A 511 8.79 21.67 -8.10
N GLY A 512 9.74 21.84 -9.02
CA GLY A 512 9.59 22.63 -10.24
C GLY A 512 9.78 24.15 -10.04
N ARG A 513 10.21 24.61 -8.84
CA ARG A 513 10.40 26.02 -8.50
C ARG A 513 11.77 26.35 -7.93
N GLY A 514 12.54 25.34 -7.48
CA GLY A 514 13.87 25.53 -6.91
C GLY A 514 13.88 25.64 -5.39
N VAL A 515 14.78 26.47 -4.83
CA VAL A 515 15.02 26.61 -3.39
C VAL A 515 14.65 28.01 -2.92
N PHE A 516 13.95 28.08 -1.79
CA PHE A 516 13.58 29.33 -1.12
C PHE A 516 14.23 29.41 0.25
N LYS A 517 14.61 30.63 0.69
CA LYS A 517 15.21 30.93 1.99
C LYS A 517 14.37 31.92 2.76
N SER A 518 14.20 31.69 4.05
CA SER A 518 13.64 32.65 5.01
C SER A 518 14.62 32.88 6.15
N VAL A 519 14.71 34.11 6.64
CA VAL A 519 15.52 34.48 7.81
C VAL A 519 14.68 35.03 8.99
N ASP A 520 13.35 34.96 8.85
CA ASP A 520 12.37 35.48 9.79
C ASP A 520 11.32 34.44 10.20
N ALA A 521 11.78 33.21 10.40
CA ALA A 521 10.96 32.05 10.80
C ALA A 521 9.81 31.73 9.83
N GLY A 522 10.00 31.95 8.53
CA GLY A 522 9.07 31.63 7.47
C GLY A 522 8.07 32.72 7.12
N GLU A 523 8.18 33.92 7.72
CA GLU A 523 7.25 35.05 7.42
C GLU A 523 7.42 35.52 5.96
N HIS A 524 8.68 35.59 5.47
CA HIS A 524 9.00 35.96 4.10
C HIS A 524 10.02 35.00 3.49
N TRP A 525 9.84 34.73 2.21
CA TRP A 525 10.72 33.85 1.44
C TRP A 525 11.35 34.57 0.26
N THR A 526 12.60 34.23 0.00
CA THR A 526 13.36 34.73 -1.18
C THR A 526 13.84 33.52 -1.99
N LEU A 527 13.64 33.55 -3.31
CA LEU A 527 14.16 32.54 -4.22
C LEU A 527 15.70 32.56 -4.23
N LYS A 528 16.31 31.40 -4.01
CA LYS A 528 17.76 31.16 -3.93
C LYS A 528 18.15 30.01 -4.84
N SER A 529 17.95 30.15 -6.13
CA SER A 529 18.19 29.10 -7.13
C SER A 529 19.35 29.43 -8.10
N SER A 530 20.14 30.47 -7.82
CA SER A 530 21.27 30.85 -8.67
C SER A 530 22.27 29.70 -8.83
N GLY A 531 22.53 29.28 -10.07
CA GLY A 531 23.42 28.16 -10.38
C GLY A 531 22.74 26.79 -10.43
N ILE A 532 21.44 26.69 -10.11
CA ILE A 532 20.65 25.49 -10.40
C ILE A 532 20.22 25.54 -11.86
N GLU A 533 20.49 24.46 -12.59
CA GLU A 533 20.21 24.38 -14.02
C GLU A 533 18.72 24.06 -14.29
N GLY A 534 18.22 24.56 -15.41
CA GLY A 534 16.86 24.36 -15.91
C GLY A 534 15.82 25.34 -15.32
N ASP A 535 14.77 25.62 -16.11
CA ASP A 535 13.73 26.59 -15.74
C ASP A 535 12.82 26.09 -14.61
N HIS A 536 12.63 24.78 -14.53
CA HIS A 536 11.76 24.10 -13.57
C HIS A 536 12.46 22.91 -12.89
N PRO A 537 13.49 23.17 -12.03
CA PRO A 537 14.22 22.09 -11.39
C PRO A 537 13.32 21.32 -10.41
N LEU A 538 13.33 19.98 -10.50
CA LEU A 538 12.59 19.12 -9.58
C LEU A 538 13.33 19.03 -8.22
N ALA A 539 13.44 20.19 -7.55
CA ALA A 539 14.10 20.31 -6.26
C ALA A 539 13.37 19.43 -5.23
N TRP A 540 14.07 18.41 -4.72
CA TRP A 540 13.44 17.36 -3.95
C TRP A 540 13.80 17.41 -2.46
N ARG A 541 15.11 17.41 -2.15
CA ARG A 541 15.61 17.33 -0.78
C ARG A 541 16.82 18.21 -0.56
N LEU A 542 16.92 18.70 0.68
CA LEU A 542 18.07 19.42 1.20
C LEU A 542 18.78 18.56 2.26
N ALA A 543 20.07 18.68 2.32
CA ALA A 543 20.89 18.20 3.42
C ALA A 543 21.90 19.29 3.80
N ARG A 544 22.46 19.23 5.03
CA ARG A 544 23.43 20.20 5.52
C ARG A 544 24.51 19.49 6.31
N ASP A 545 25.76 19.88 6.11
CA ASP A 545 26.86 19.43 6.96
C ASP A 545 27.12 20.37 8.15
N ARG A 546 27.94 19.94 9.08
CA ARG A 546 28.30 20.73 10.27
C ARG A 546 29.05 22.04 9.97
N LYS A 547 29.61 22.20 8.77
CA LYS A 547 30.31 23.40 8.31
C LYS A 547 29.37 24.43 7.69
N GLY A 548 28.08 24.10 7.55
CA GLY A 548 27.09 24.96 6.93
C GLY A 548 26.96 24.77 5.42
N THR A 549 27.66 23.81 4.83
CA THR A 549 27.48 23.48 3.41
C THR A 549 26.11 22.86 3.20
N LEU A 550 25.31 23.45 2.34
CA LEU A 550 24.03 22.93 1.93
C LEU A 550 24.20 22.04 0.69
N TYR A 551 23.41 20.99 0.63
CA TYR A 551 23.33 20.09 -0.52
C TYR A 551 21.87 20.00 -0.99
N LEU A 552 21.68 19.99 -2.32
CA LEU A 552 20.36 19.88 -2.93
C LEU A 552 20.34 18.67 -3.87
N VAL A 553 19.38 17.79 -3.67
CA VAL A 553 19.03 16.72 -4.59
C VAL A 553 17.92 17.24 -5.52
N VAL A 554 18.19 17.21 -6.82
CA VAL A 554 17.19 17.45 -7.88
C VAL A 554 16.82 16.11 -8.47
N ALA A 555 15.56 15.74 -8.42
CA ALA A 555 15.06 14.46 -8.90
C ALA A 555 15.13 14.37 -10.44
N ARG A 556 15.31 13.15 -10.96
CA ARG A 556 15.26 12.88 -12.40
C ARG A 556 13.83 13.13 -12.94
N ARG A 557 13.76 13.79 -14.09
CA ARG A 557 12.51 14.05 -14.81
C ARG A 557 12.16 12.93 -15.80
N SER A 558 13.17 12.27 -16.37
CA SER A 558 12.96 11.16 -17.29
C SER A 558 12.26 9.99 -16.60
N ASP A 559 11.11 9.58 -17.10
CA ASP A 559 10.29 8.51 -16.57
C ASP A 559 10.71 7.12 -17.04
N ASP A 560 11.45 7.04 -18.14
CA ASP A 560 12.03 5.82 -18.70
C ASP A 560 13.48 5.58 -18.22
N GLY A 561 14.01 6.46 -17.37
CA GLY A 561 15.39 6.38 -16.88
C GLY A 561 16.45 6.73 -17.92
N SER A 562 16.10 7.32 -19.07
CA SER A 562 17.06 7.68 -20.10
C SER A 562 18.19 8.55 -19.55
N PHE A 563 19.41 8.37 -20.08
CA PHE A 563 20.64 8.98 -19.60
C PHE A 563 21.24 9.95 -20.61
N GLY A 564 21.84 11.04 -20.10
CA GLY A 564 22.54 12.03 -20.93
C GLY A 564 21.62 13.05 -21.59
N ASN A 565 20.47 13.32 -21.00
CA ASN A 565 19.51 14.32 -21.48
C ASN A 565 19.19 15.40 -20.42
N ALA A 566 18.40 16.39 -20.81
CA ALA A 566 17.96 17.48 -19.93
C ALA A 566 17.04 17.02 -18.77
N GLY A 567 16.59 15.76 -18.79
CA GLY A 567 15.77 15.15 -17.75
C GLY A 567 16.57 14.48 -16.65
N ASP A 568 17.89 14.46 -16.72
CA ASP A 568 18.73 13.88 -15.66
C ASP A 568 18.56 14.63 -14.35
N GLY A 569 18.57 13.88 -13.24
CA GLY A 569 18.69 14.44 -11.91
C GLY A 569 20.06 15.00 -11.64
N ALA A 570 20.21 15.77 -10.58
CA ALA A 570 21.44 16.44 -10.24
C ALA A 570 21.66 16.54 -8.72
N LEU A 571 22.91 16.68 -8.33
CA LEU A 571 23.32 17.03 -6.99
C LEU A 571 24.03 18.39 -7.02
N TYR A 572 23.66 19.30 -6.14
CA TYR A 572 24.26 20.61 -6.00
C TYR A 572 24.77 20.82 -4.58
N ARG A 573 25.75 21.70 -4.41
CA ARG A 573 26.20 22.22 -3.11
C ARG A 573 26.26 23.73 -3.11
N SER A 574 26.03 24.33 -1.94
CA SER A 574 26.22 25.75 -1.67
C SER A 574 27.01 25.91 -0.37
N THR A 575 28.03 26.79 -0.36
CA THR A 575 28.86 27.11 0.82
C THR A 575 28.62 28.53 1.35
N ASP A 576 27.65 29.24 0.78
CA ASP A 576 27.35 30.65 1.05
C ASP A 576 25.88 30.88 1.45
N GLY A 577 25.24 29.87 2.06
CA GLY A 577 23.86 29.97 2.55
C GLY A 577 22.81 30.06 1.44
N ALA A 578 23.00 29.28 0.36
CA ALA A 578 22.19 29.17 -0.81
C ALA A 578 22.25 30.38 -1.78
N GLU A 579 23.18 31.32 -1.61
CA GLU A 579 23.32 32.44 -2.57
C GLU A 579 23.75 31.94 -3.95
N ARG A 580 24.62 30.91 -4.00
CA ARG A 580 25.02 30.24 -5.22
C ARG A 580 25.11 28.73 -5.05
N TRP A 581 24.58 27.99 -6.02
CA TRP A 581 24.67 26.53 -6.10
C TRP A 581 25.70 26.12 -7.17
N VAL A 582 26.47 25.11 -6.85
CA VAL A 582 27.48 24.53 -7.76
C VAL A 582 27.12 23.06 -7.98
N ARG A 583 26.96 22.68 -9.24
CA ARG A 583 26.67 21.29 -9.60
C ARG A 583 27.84 20.39 -9.20
N MET A 584 27.50 19.26 -8.58
CA MET A 584 28.46 18.21 -8.21
C MET A 584 28.43 17.09 -9.25
N ARG A 585 29.55 16.38 -9.33
CA ARG A 585 29.60 15.17 -10.15
C ARG A 585 28.81 14.05 -9.47
N LEU A 586 27.89 13.42 -10.21
CA LEU A 586 27.25 12.17 -9.80
C LEU A 586 28.19 10.96 -10.08
N PRO A 587 27.97 9.80 -9.45
CA PRO A 587 28.62 8.56 -9.85
C PRO A 587 28.40 8.27 -11.34
N GLU A 588 29.35 7.57 -11.98
CA GLU A 588 29.21 7.18 -13.38
C GLU A 588 27.94 6.34 -13.60
N GLY A 589 27.21 6.64 -14.66
CA GLY A 589 25.93 6.01 -15.01
C GLY A 589 24.72 6.46 -14.19
N VAL A 590 24.92 7.12 -13.04
CA VAL A 590 23.81 7.57 -12.18
C VAL A 590 23.19 8.86 -12.71
N ASN A 591 21.88 8.84 -12.92
CA ASN A 591 21.10 10.03 -13.27
C ASN A 591 19.85 10.23 -12.40
N GLY A 592 19.62 9.34 -11.43
CA GLY A 592 18.49 9.40 -10.51
C GLY A 592 18.91 9.53 -9.04
N PRO A 593 19.56 10.62 -8.61
CA PRO A 593 19.82 10.85 -7.19
C PRO A 593 18.48 11.01 -6.45
N ASN A 594 18.34 10.42 -5.27
CA ASN A 594 17.06 10.43 -4.55
C ASN A 594 17.20 10.84 -3.08
N GLY A 595 18.22 10.36 -2.36
CA GLY A 595 18.50 10.70 -0.98
C GLY A 595 19.98 10.91 -0.73
N LEU A 596 20.34 11.75 0.24
CA LEU A 596 21.73 12.05 0.60
C LEU A 596 21.87 12.08 2.13
N ALA A 597 22.81 11.30 2.66
CA ALA A 597 23.25 11.37 4.04
C ALA A 597 24.70 11.80 4.15
N ILE A 598 24.99 12.66 5.13
CA ILE A 598 26.33 13.23 5.38
C ILE A 598 26.78 12.74 6.74
N ASP A 599 27.98 12.20 6.85
CA ASP A 599 28.55 11.81 8.15
C ASP A 599 28.68 13.06 9.04
N PRO A 600 28.04 13.10 10.20
CA PRO A 600 27.99 14.32 11.05
C PRO A 600 29.34 14.75 11.59
N GLU A 601 30.34 13.86 11.63
CA GLU A 601 31.70 14.17 12.08
C GLU A 601 32.73 14.27 10.95
N ASP A 602 32.40 13.69 9.77
CA ASP A 602 33.29 13.71 8.60
C ASP A 602 32.51 14.21 7.36
N PRO A 603 32.44 15.54 7.15
CA PRO A 603 31.72 16.12 6.02
C PRO A 603 32.24 15.70 4.63
N ALA A 604 33.42 15.10 4.56
CA ALA A 604 33.93 14.53 3.31
C ALA A 604 33.27 13.18 2.97
N ARG A 605 32.62 12.56 3.94
CA ARG A 605 31.93 11.26 3.77
C ARG A 605 30.46 11.48 3.49
N LEU A 606 30.07 11.14 2.28
CA LEU A 606 28.70 11.27 1.78
C LEU A 606 28.18 9.91 1.35
N TYR A 607 26.91 9.63 1.61
CA TYR A 607 26.19 8.46 1.08
C TYR A 607 25.03 8.95 0.22
N LEU A 608 25.02 8.55 -1.05
CA LEU A 608 23.97 8.90 -2.02
C LEU A 608 23.12 7.68 -2.31
N ALA A 609 21.83 7.77 -2.03
CA ALA A 609 20.85 6.84 -2.53
C ALA A 609 20.48 7.20 -3.96
N ALA A 610 20.53 6.22 -4.86
CA ALA A 610 20.27 6.40 -6.29
C ALA A 610 19.14 5.47 -6.73
N TRP A 611 18.22 6.03 -7.52
CA TRP A 611 17.18 5.31 -8.24
C TRP A 611 17.75 4.89 -9.59
N GLY A 612 17.76 3.59 -9.85
CA GLY A 612 18.30 3.01 -11.07
C GLY A 612 17.54 3.46 -12.32
N ARG A 613 18.09 3.23 -13.44
CA ARG A 613 17.49 3.46 -14.77
C ARG A 613 17.15 2.13 -15.42
N SER A 614 16.08 2.10 -16.19
CA SER A 614 15.65 0.91 -16.90
C SER A 614 16.54 0.65 -18.13
N THR A 615 16.93 -0.60 -18.30
CA THR A 615 17.60 -1.11 -19.49
C THR A 615 16.91 -2.39 -19.96
N PRO A 616 17.17 -2.87 -21.19
CA PRO A 616 16.64 -4.17 -21.63
C PRO A 616 17.05 -5.36 -20.74
N GLN A 617 18.14 -5.21 -19.97
CA GLN A 617 18.66 -6.22 -19.05
C GLN A 617 18.03 -6.13 -17.65
N GLY A 618 17.38 -5.03 -17.33
CA GLY A 618 16.80 -4.71 -16.02
C GLY A 618 17.19 -3.30 -15.56
N ALA A 619 17.03 -3.02 -14.28
CA ALA A 619 17.46 -1.74 -13.71
C ALA A 619 18.95 -1.74 -13.41
N GLU A 620 19.63 -0.63 -13.72
CA GLU A 620 21.07 -0.44 -13.55
C GLU A 620 21.38 0.89 -12.86
N ASP A 621 22.59 1.02 -12.33
CA ASP A 621 23.19 2.24 -11.76
C ASP A 621 22.42 2.85 -10.58
N GLY A 622 21.53 2.08 -9.96
CA GLY A 622 20.92 2.42 -8.69
C GLY A 622 21.68 1.87 -7.48
N GLY A 623 21.17 2.06 -6.26
CA GLY A 623 21.78 1.56 -5.03
C GLY A 623 22.28 2.66 -4.10
N VAL A 624 23.30 2.34 -3.28
CA VAL A 624 23.97 3.33 -2.43
C VAL A 624 25.40 3.53 -2.85
N TYR A 625 25.80 4.77 -2.99
CA TYR A 625 27.16 5.20 -3.34
C TYR A 625 27.81 5.96 -2.18
N LEU A 626 29.08 5.70 -1.94
CA LEU A 626 29.90 6.36 -0.94
C LEU A 626 30.95 7.24 -1.60
N SER A 627 31.04 8.48 -1.16
CA SER A 627 32.19 9.35 -1.35
C SER A 627 32.93 9.55 -0.02
N THR A 628 34.25 9.70 -0.06
CA THR A 628 35.10 10.06 1.08
C THR A 628 35.90 11.33 0.84
N ASP A 629 35.58 12.06 -0.22
CA ASP A 629 36.26 13.26 -0.71
C ASP A 629 35.26 14.38 -1.07
N ALA A 630 34.18 14.48 -0.27
CA ALA A 630 33.13 15.49 -0.42
C ALA A 630 32.45 15.47 -1.81
N GLY A 631 32.29 14.29 -2.40
CA GLY A 631 31.59 14.09 -3.67
C GLY A 631 32.46 14.26 -4.92
N ALA A 632 33.80 14.33 -4.79
CA ALA A 632 34.67 14.38 -5.94
C ALA A 632 34.75 13.02 -6.66
N THR A 633 34.76 11.93 -5.87
CA THR A 633 34.69 10.56 -6.40
C THR A 633 33.70 9.71 -5.63
N TRP A 634 33.17 8.68 -6.29
CA TRP A 634 32.15 7.81 -5.75
C TRP A 634 32.47 6.34 -6.00
N ARG A 635 32.11 5.48 -5.05
CA ARG A 635 32.10 4.02 -5.24
C ARG A 635 30.76 3.45 -4.78
N ARG A 636 30.22 2.50 -5.51
CA ARG A 636 28.99 1.79 -5.16
C ARG A 636 29.25 0.88 -3.96
N VAL A 637 28.39 0.95 -2.93
CA VAL A 637 28.51 0.15 -1.70
C VAL A 637 27.33 -0.75 -1.44
N LEU A 638 26.16 -0.47 -2.02
CA LEU A 638 25.00 -1.36 -2.07
C LEU A 638 24.54 -1.47 -3.52
N ALA A 639 24.55 -2.68 -4.07
CA ALA A 639 24.14 -2.96 -5.46
C ALA A 639 22.97 -3.95 -5.57
N GLN A 640 22.57 -4.56 -4.45
CA GLN A 640 21.54 -5.60 -4.41
C GLN A 640 20.11 -5.06 -4.54
N ASP A 641 19.94 -3.74 -4.44
CA ASP A 641 18.70 -3.04 -4.70
C ASP A 641 19.00 -1.87 -5.66
N GLN A 642 18.33 -1.84 -6.80
CA GLN A 642 18.58 -0.82 -7.82
C GLN A 642 17.69 0.42 -7.65
N HIS A 643 16.68 0.35 -6.79
CA HIS A 643 15.75 1.44 -6.56
C HIS A 643 15.78 1.85 -5.08
N VAL A 644 16.90 2.51 -4.67
CA VAL A 644 17.03 2.97 -3.29
C VAL A 644 16.45 4.38 -3.13
N TYR A 645 15.45 4.48 -2.21
CA TYR A 645 14.75 5.73 -1.98
C TYR A 645 15.53 6.68 -1.08
N ASP A 646 16.09 6.16 0.03
CA ASP A 646 16.85 6.97 0.98
C ASP A 646 17.93 6.16 1.68
N VAL A 647 18.91 6.86 2.25
CA VAL A 647 19.95 6.34 3.11
C VAL A 647 20.06 7.15 4.37
N THR A 648 20.10 6.49 5.53
CA THR A 648 20.14 7.12 6.86
C THR A 648 21.40 6.65 7.61
N ILE A 649 22.11 7.58 8.24
CA ILE A 649 23.18 7.29 9.20
C ILE A 649 22.54 7.30 10.59
N ASP A 650 22.83 6.28 11.41
CA ASP A 650 22.42 6.27 12.80
C ASP A 650 23.05 7.50 13.53
N PRO A 651 22.25 8.39 14.11
CA PRO A 651 22.75 9.63 14.71
C PRO A 651 23.67 9.40 15.91
N GLN A 652 23.72 8.18 16.45
CA GLN A 652 24.47 7.84 17.65
C GLN A 652 25.61 6.85 17.40
N ASP A 653 25.56 6.08 16.31
CA ASP A 653 26.65 5.23 15.83
C ASP A 653 26.81 5.34 14.31
N ARG A 654 27.63 6.27 13.88
CA ARG A 654 27.91 6.50 12.45
C ARG A 654 28.48 5.32 11.68
N ARG A 655 28.80 4.19 12.35
CA ARG A 655 29.13 2.93 11.68
C ARG A 655 27.88 2.24 11.15
N VAL A 656 26.73 2.51 11.77
CA VAL A 656 25.44 1.93 11.42
C VAL A 656 24.75 2.79 10.36
N LEU A 657 24.37 2.17 9.27
CA LEU A 657 23.64 2.78 8.17
C LEU A 657 22.39 1.96 7.87
N TYR A 658 21.40 2.63 7.35
CA TYR A 658 20.18 2.03 6.83
C TYR A 658 19.94 2.52 5.41
N ALA A 659 19.45 1.65 4.53
CA ALA A 659 19.00 2.02 3.20
C ALA A 659 17.57 1.49 2.97
N ALA A 660 16.73 2.35 2.43
CA ALA A 660 15.33 2.04 2.13
C ALA A 660 15.20 1.72 0.64
N GLY A 661 14.90 0.47 0.32
CA GLY A 661 14.82 -0.03 -1.04
C GLY A 661 13.40 -0.32 -1.50
N PHE A 662 13.19 -0.30 -2.79
CA PHE A 662 11.88 -0.58 -3.43
C PHE A 662 11.79 -1.98 -4.03
N GLU A 663 12.91 -2.70 -4.16
CA GLU A 663 12.90 -4.05 -4.73
C GLU A 663 12.88 -5.13 -3.65
N ALA A 664 13.65 -4.92 -2.59
CA ALA A 664 13.95 -5.94 -1.62
C ALA A 664 13.83 -5.47 -0.17
N SER A 665 12.92 -4.50 0.13
CA SER A 665 12.69 -4.06 1.50
C SER A 665 13.79 -3.10 2.01
N ALA A 666 14.24 -3.21 3.26
CA ALA A 666 15.23 -2.30 3.85
C ALA A 666 16.53 -3.05 4.20
N TRP A 667 17.62 -2.30 4.23
CA TRP A 667 18.98 -2.80 4.42
C TRP A 667 19.65 -2.13 5.62
N ARG A 668 20.53 -2.86 6.31
CA ARG A 668 21.35 -2.36 7.40
C ARG A 668 22.83 -2.71 7.17
N SER A 669 23.69 -1.75 7.42
CA SER A 669 25.14 -1.93 7.57
C SER A 669 25.55 -1.60 9.00
N SER A 670 26.57 -2.26 9.54
CA SER A 670 27.17 -1.94 10.83
C SER A 670 28.67 -1.56 10.72
N ASP A 671 29.16 -1.34 9.50
CA ASP A 671 30.56 -1.16 9.19
C ASP A 671 30.84 -0.02 8.19
N ARG A 672 29.99 1.05 8.26
CA ARG A 672 30.07 2.23 7.39
C ARG A 672 29.82 1.90 5.91
N GLY A 673 28.90 0.96 5.64
CA GLY A 673 28.53 0.60 4.28
C GLY A 673 29.49 -0.34 3.58
N ARG A 674 30.40 -1.01 4.28
CA ARG A 674 31.27 -2.02 3.67
C ARG A 674 30.52 -3.28 3.34
N THR A 675 29.63 -3.71 4.26
CA THR A 675 28.73 -4.84 4.08
C THR A 675 27.29 -4.43 4.44
N TRP A 676 26.32 -5.07 3.77
CA TRP A 676 24.91 -4.82 3.95
C TRP A 676 24.15 -6.13 4.14
N ARG A 677 23.19 -6.12 5.03
CA ARG A 677 22.23 -7.21 5.20
C ARG A 677 20.82 -6.68 5.13
N ARG A 678 19.92 -7.47 4.62
CA ARG A 678 18.48 -7.19 4.64
C ARG A 678 17.99 -7.16 6.10
N ILE A 679 17.12 -6.23 6.44
CA ILE A 679 16.49 -6.14 7.77
C ILE A 679 15.49 -7.27 7.89
N PRO A 680 15.66 -8.21 8.86
CA PRO A 680 14.82 -9.38 8.93
C PRO A 680 13.43 -9.08 9.50
N GLY A 681 12.41 -9.80 8.99
CA GLY A 681 11.02 -9.71 9.42
C GLY A 681 10.26 -8.46 8.96
N PHE A 682 10.93 -7.53 8.28
CA PHE A 682 10.27 -6.47 7.53
C PHE A 682 10.14 -6.92 6.07
N ASP A 683 8.98 -7.43 5.70
CA ASP A 683 8.75 -8.07 4.40
C ASP A 683 7.95 -7.20 3.42
N PHE A 684 7.68 -5.95 3.76
CA PHE A 684 7.05 -5.02 2.85
C PHE A 684 8.04 -4.55 1.77
N LYS A 685 7.61 -4.54 0.50
CA LYS A 685 8.50 -4.33 -0.64
C LYS A 685 9.09 -2.91 -0.68
N TRP A 686 8.26 -1.90 -0.45
CA TRP A 686 8.58 -0.50 -0.74
C TRP A 686 8.90 0.29 0.53
N ALA A 687 10.16 0.29 0.95
CA ALA A 687 10.61 1.15 2.02
C ALA A 687 10.96 2.56 1.48
N HIS A 688 10.45 3.61 2.13
CA HIS A 688 10.78 4.99 1.81
C HIS A 688 11.98 5.49 2.61
N ARG A 689 11.94 5.33 3.93
CA ARG A 689 12.95 5.87 4.82
C ARG A 689 13.04 5.05 6.10
N VAL A 690 14.23 5.00 6.66
CA VAL A 690 14.46 4.45 8.00
C VAL A 690 14.76 5.60 8.96
N ILE A 691 14.06 5.63 10.08
CA ILE A 691 14.24 6.61 11.16
C ILE A 691 14.58 5.85 12.44
N VAL A 692 15.69 6.19 13.10
CA VAL A 692 16.07 5.59 14.39
C VAL A 692 15.14 6.14 15.46
N ASP A 693 14.60 5.27 16.33
CA ASP A 693 13.73 5.70 17.43
C ASP A 693 14.58 6.46 18.47
N PRO A 694 14.33 7.75 18.70
CA PRO A 694 15.11 8.52 19.65
C PRO A 694 14.91 8.08 21.11
N ARG A 695 13.85 7.30 21.39
CA ARG A 695 13.49 6.79 22.72
C ARG A 695 14.08 5.41 23.00
N ASP A 696 14.29 4.60 21.95
CA ASP A 696 14.83 3.25 22.03
C ASP A 696 15.72 2.94 20.82
N ARG A 697 17.02 3.00 21.02
CA ARG A 697 18.05 2.79 19.97
C ARG A 697 18.04 1.41 19.34
N SER A 698 17.44 0.42 19.99
CA SER A 698 17.31 -0.92 19.45
C SER A 698 16.21 -1.01 18.38
N ARG A 699 15.42 0.07 18.23
CA ARG A 699 14.26 0.12 17.33
C ARG A 699 14.40 1.20 16.28
N ILE A 700 13.74 0.94 15.16
CA ILE A 700 13.64 1.86 14.04
C ILE A 700 12.19 1.95 13.57
N PHE A 701 11.88 3.08 12.93
CA PHE A 701 10.69 3.22 12.12
C PHE A 701 11.08 3.06 10.66
N ILE A 702 10.27 2.36 9.89
CA ILE A 702 10.39 2.29 8.44
C ILE A 702 9.11 2.87 7.85
N THR A 703 9.21 4.01 7.17
CA THR A 703 8.11 4.55 6.38
C THR A 703 8.05 3.81 5.05
N THR A 704 6.85 3.67 4.50
CA THR A 704 6.65 2.85 3.30
C THR A 704 5.82 3.58 2.25
N PHE A 705 5.89 3.07 1.03
CA PHE A 705 5.01 3.45 -0.05
C PHE A 705 3.82 2.47 -0.09
N GLY A 706 2.71 2.82 0.58
CA GLY A 706 1.49 2.04 0.58
C GLY A 706 1.35 0.97 1.67
N GLY A 707 2.09 1.08 2.77
CA GLY A 707 1.98 0.17 3.93
C GLY A 707 2.23 0.89 5.26
N SER A 708 1.96 2.20 5.31
CA SER A 708 2.10 3.07 6.48
C SER A 708 3.52 3.03 7.12
N VAL A 709 3.60 3.03 8.44
CA VAL A 709 4.85 3.05 9.20
C VAL A 709 5.00 1.77 10.01
N TRP A 710 6.14 1.13 9.85
CA TRP A 710 6.53 -0.04 10.61
C TRP A 710 7.50 0.35 11.72
N HIS A 711 7.28 -0.16 12.93
CA HIS A 711 8.14 0.06 14.09
C HIS A 711 8.61 -1.26 14.65
N GLY A 712 9.91 -1.45 14.75
CA GLY A 712 10.49 -2.72 15.21
C GLY A 712 12.00 -2.70 15.34
N ARG A 713 12.61 -3.89 15.51
CA ARG A 713 14.05 -4.07 15.67
C ARG A 713 14.73 -4.34 14.32
N ALA A 714 15.88 -3.71 14.13
CA ALA A 714 16.68 -3.84 12.89
C ALA A 714 17.73 -4.98 12.94
N ASP A 715 17.91 -5.61 14.08
CA ASP A 715 18.91 -6.65 14.36
C ASP A 715 18.36 -8.07 14.46
#